data_1488981c548a27780994d0c61e52e7f1
#
_entry.id   1488981c548a27780994d0c61e52e7f1
#
_cell.length_a   1.000
_cell.length_b   1.000
_cell.length_c   1.000
_cell.angle_alpha   90.00
_cell.angle_beta   90.00
_cell.angle_gamma   90.00
#
_symmetry.space_group_name_H-M   'P 1'
#
loop_
_entity.id
_entity.type
_entity.pdbx_description
1 polymer ?
#
loop_
_entity_poly.entity_id
_entity_poly.type
_entity_poly.pdbx_seq_one_letter_code
_entity_poly.pdbx_strand_id
1 'polypeptide(L)'
;MSFSLSSSFSFSTKTTHLSDSIRFSLPSHLKVRTNIWTRRPLGSSSISPLRRRSCKCCSSMSAAEPVSSPQDYILYSRAYWVSRTVIAWNVNVGDGSCFLYASKYASLLNSDDEIQGYHHKIKLHEDTAGLSANVKEKFPHIRDYRAFKVPSDLDVKNLVKCQLVIAAYQPNGQLKDATGLQIAGVLDDLFSYHGPLGAVFSKEFVTLYLWAPTAQVVRACLYQDPSSSSPIEVIKLDELNGVWTATGPKSWEGCYYVYEVSVYHASTSQIEKVIANDPYARGLSADGQRTFLVDLSSDALKPEGWDNLPDEKPPLHSFSDISIYELHVRDFSANDPTVPSEFCGGYLAFTSQDSAGIRHLKRLSSAGITHLHLLPTFQFAGVADERDKWKNADNQLLESLPPDSDGQQAHITAIQNDDGYNWGYNPVLWGVPKGSYASDPNGSCRTLEFRKMVQALNRLGFRVVLDVVYNHLHASGPSDEKSVLDKIVPGYYVRRNTDGHIENSTCTNNTASENFMVERLIIDDLLCWAVDYKVDGFRFDLMGHIMKRTMVNAKNVLSSLSKDANGVEGSDIYLYGEGWDFGEVAKNARGTNASQFNVHGTGIGSFNDRIRDALLGGSPFGHPLQQGFVTGLLLQPNGYDHGGKEVEKKMLAVAKDHIQVGMAANLKDFVLTNCGGQEVKGSEVYSYDGISVAYASNPTETVNYISAHDNETLFDIISLKTPAGISVDERCRLNHLATSIIAFSQGIPFFHAGDEILRSKSLDRDSYNSGDWFNRIDFSYNSNNWGIGLPPKEKNESNWPLIRPRLADVSFKPQRSHILLALENFIDVLQIRYSSPLLRLRTANAIQQRLRFHNTGPSSNPGIVVMSIEDGHEGLPGLSQLDPIYSYILVIINVQPTDSSFTIPTLRPRNLQLHPIQMNSTDEVIKNSTYDVSTGHFCIPPLSTAVFVEQRTSE
;
A
#
# COMPACT_ATOMS: atom_id res chain seq x y z
N MET A 1 -38.71 23.87 23.05
CA MET A 1 -38.29 24.85 24.07
C MET A 1 -36.87 25.28 23.70
N SER A 2 -36.81 26.50 23.24
CA SER A 2 -35.57 27.19 22.82
C SER A 2 -34.83 27.75 24.03
N PHE A 3 -33.51 27.66 24.03
CA PHE A 3 -32.65 28.66 24.70
C PHE A 3 -31.35 28.83 23.90
N SER A 4 -31.25 30.03 23.37
CA SER A 4 -30.04 30.63 22.83
C SER A 4 -29.23 31.30 23.93
N LEU A 5 -27.90 31.18 23.89
CA LEU A 5 -27.01 32.13 24.55
C LEU A 5 -25.74 32.33 23.72
N SER A 6 -25.66 33.50 23.19
CA SER A 6 -24.46 34.11 22.58
C SER A 6 -23.56 34.68 23.67
N SER A 7 -22.23 34.50 23.55
CA SER A 7 -21.28 35.39 24.18
C SER A 7 -20.04 35.55 23.29
N SER A 8 -19.93 36.71 22.73
CA SER A 8 -18.79 37.29 22.05
C SER A 8 -17.67 37.67 23.02
N PHE A 9 -16.44 37.28 22.77
CA PHE A 9 -15.26 37.93 23.35
C PHE A 9 -14.30 38.34 22.23
N SER A 10 -14.16 39.65 22.10
CA SER A 10 -13.15 40.33 21.33
C SER A 10 -11.86 40.41 22.14
N PHE A 11 -10.71 40.08 21.53
CA PHE A 11 -9.41 40.52 22.05
C PHE A 11 -8.60 41.24 20.96
N SER A 12 -8.10 42.37 21.41
CA SER A 12 -7.38 43.44 20.71
C SER A 12 -5.94 43.02 20.35
N THR A 13 -5.55 43.35 19.14
CA THR A 13 -4.18 43.35 18.62
C THR A 13 -3.31 44.40 19.33
N LYS A 14 -2.12 44.00 19.76
CA LYS A 14 -0.97 44.88 19.89
C LYS A 14 0.25 44.28 19.22
N THR A 15 0.60 44.90 18.08
CA THR A 15 1.88 44.78 17.40
C THR A 15 3.00 45.45 18.18
N THR A 16 4.11 44.73 18.33
CA THR A 16 5.41 45.39 18.59
C THR A 16 6.45 44.73 17.68
N HIS A 17 7.00 45.56 16.81
CA HIS A 17 8.18 45.29 15.99
C HIS A 17 9.43 45.23 16.85
N LEU A 18 10.27 44.22 16.63
CA LEU A 18 11.74 44.38 16.84
C LEU A 18 12.41 43.46 15.78
N SER A 19 13.07 44.13 14.88
CA SER A 19 13.99 43.57 13.90
C SER A 19 15.36 43.35 14.58
N ASP A 20 15.97 42.19 14.41
CA ASP A 20 17.44 42.12 14.32
C ASP A 20 17.85 40.91 13.45
N SER A 21 18.48 41.27 12.39
CA SER A 21 19.07 40.42 11.37
C SER A 21 20.49 40.04 11.81
N ILE A 22 20.75 38.75 11.98
CA ILE A 22 22.11 38.19 12.00
C ILE A 22 22.33 37.34 10.76
N ARG A 23 23.11 37.91 9.83
CA ARG A 23 23.66 37.19 8.66
C ARG A 23 24.87 36.38 9.10
N PHE A 24 24.86 35.07 8.91
CA PHE A 24 26.08 34.27 8.85
C PHE A 24 26.46 34.01 7.40
N SER A 25 27.62 34.53 7.01
CA SER A 25 28.30 34.31 5.75
C SER A 25 29.00 32.94 5.74
N LEU A 26 28.73 32.11 4.72
CA LEU A 26 29.51 30.93 4.39
C LEU A 26 30.68 31.28 3.46
N PRO A 27 31.88 30.71 3.64
CA PRO A 27 32.99 30.90 2.70
C PRO A 27 32.87 29.98 1.50
N SER A 28 32.94 30.57 0.31
CA SER A 28 33.14 29.90 -0.95
C SER A 28 34.57 29.40 -1.06
N HIS A 29 34.79 28.14 -1.41
CA HIS A 29 35.82 27.60 -2.29
C HIS A 29 35.98 26.09 -2.16
N LEU A 30 35.51 25.39 -3.19
CA LEU A 30 36.13 24.14 -3.65
C LEU A 30 35.68 23.91 -5.11
N LYS A 31 36.62 24.22 -6.03
CA LYS A 31 36.52 23.87 -7.45
C LYS A 31 36.85 22.38 -7.61
N VAL A 32 35.91 21.59 -8.10
CA VAL A 32 36.18 20.24 -8.62
C VAL A 32 36.46 20.33 -10.11
N ARG A 33 37.64 19.87 -10.51
CA ARG A 33 38.08 19.75 -11.89
C ARG A 33 37.43 18.51 -12.53
N THR A 34 36.67 18.72 -13.57
CA THR A 34 36.21 17.65 -14.50
C THR A 34 37.35 17.36 -15.49
N ASN A 35 37.87 16.14 -15.51
CA ASN A 35 38.72 15.65 -16.59
C ASN A 35 37.88 14.91 -17.64
N ILE A 36 37.80 15.53 -18.80
CA ILE A 36 37.21 14.97 -20.04
C ILE A 36 38.28 14.11 -20.73
N TRP A 37 37.98 12.82 -20.93
CA TRP A 37 38.72 11.97 -21.88
C TRP A 37 37.85 11.68 -23.09
N THR A 38 38.23 12.31 -24.21
CA THR A 38 37.73 12.01 -25.56
C THR A 38 38.45 10.82 -26.12
N ARG A 39 37.73 9.80 -26.63
CA ARG A 39 38.25 8.92 -27.71
C ARG A 39 37.20 8.77 -28.81
N ARG A 40 37.68 8.95 -30.03
CA ARG A 40 36.99 8.85 -31.31
C ARG A 40 36.79 7.36 -31.74
N PRO A 41 35.90 7.10 -32.72
CA PRO A 41 35.33 5.80 -32.99
C PRO A 41 36.02 5.03 -34.14
N LEU A 42 35.81 3.70 -34.16
CA LEU A 42 36.09 2.86 -35.34
C LEU A 42 34.95 1.85 -35.56
N GLY A 43 34.41 1.87 -36.76
CA GLY A 43 34.02 0.66 -37.52
C GLY A 43 32.60 0.14 -37.39
N SER A 44 31.82 0.41 -38.42
CA SER A 44 30.50 -0.12 -38.76
C SER A 44 30.51 -1.64 -39.11
N SER A 45 29.51 -2.38 -38.63
CA SER A 45 28.91 -3.49 -39.38
C SER A 45 27.43 -3.64 -38.98
N SER A 46 26.62 -3.69 -40.00
CA SER A 46 25.17 -3.75 -40.02
C SER A 46 24.63 -5.13 -39.61
N ILE A 47 23.73 -5.18 -38.66
CA ILE A 47 22.76 -6.28 -38.43
C ILE A 47 21.43 -5.68 -38.00
N SER A 48 20.37 -6.04 -38.72
CA SER A 48 19.00 -5.58 -38.56
C SER A 48 18.37 -5.93 -37.19
N PRO A 49 17.46 -5.10 -36.65
CA PRO A 49 16.92 -5.29 -35.30
C PRO A 49 15.67 -6.18 -35.28
N LEU A 50 15.75 -7.23 -34.51
CA LEU A 50 14.59 -7.94 -33.97
C LEU A 50 13.89 -7.07 -32.90
N ARG A 51 12.58 -6.95 -33.04
CA ARG A 51 11.72 -6.18 -32.12
C ARG A 51 11.81 -6.73 -30.69
N ARG A 52 12.42 -5.97 -29.80
CA ARG A 52 12.30 -6.16 -28.33
C ARG A 52 11.11 -5.35 -27.84
N ARG A 53 10.11 -6.02 -27.26
CA ARG A 53 9.16 -5.41 -26.33
C ARG A 53 9.84 -5.39 -24.96
N SER A 54 10.21 -4.21 -24.49
CA SER A 54 10.69 -4.01 -23.13
C SER A 54 9.61 -3.28 -22.33
N CYS A 55 9.15 -3.91 -21.24
CA CYS A 55 8.52 -3.15 -20.15
C CYS A 55 9.56 -2.24 -19.51
N LYS A 56 9.36 -0.94 -19.60
CA LYS A 56 10.15 0.07 -18.87
C LYS A 56 9.36 0.50 -17.64
N CYS A 57 9.74 0.02 -16.47
CA CYS A 57 9.47 0.72 -15.23
C CYS A 57 10.69 1.60 -14.90
N CYS A 58 10.44 2.90 -14.73
CA CYS A 58 11.35 3.95 -14.26
C CYS A 58 12.61 4.22 -15.06
N SER A 59 12.53 5.14 -16.02
CA SER A 59 13.66 6.01 -16.36
C SER A 59 13.21 7.30 -17.04
N SER A 60 13.64 8.44 -16.45
CA SER A 60 13.85 9.77 -17.01
C SER A 60 12.73 10.42 -17.83
N MET A 61 12.23 11.52 -17.29
CA MET A 61 11.51 12.56 -18.04
C MET A 61 12.32 12.97 -19.30
N SER A 62 11.85 12.56 -20.47
CA SER A 62 12.23 13.21 -21.70
C SER A 62 11.34 14.42 -21.90
N ALA A 63 11.95 15.58 -22.15
CA ALA A 63 11.25 16.78 -22.57
C ALA A 63 10.39 16.45 -23.81
N ALA A 64 9.13 16.89 -23.79
CA ALA A 64 8.22 16.76 -24.93
C ALA A 64 8.83 17.45 -26.16
N GLU A 65 8.89 16.74 -27.29
CA GLU A 65 9.21 17.36 -28.57
C GLU A 65 8.14 18.40 -28.93
N PRO A 66 8.48 19.51 -29.56
CA PRO A 66 7.49 20.51 -29.95
C PRO A 66 6.56 19.93 -31.02
N VAL A 67 5.24 20.17 -30.85
CA VAL A 67 4.18 19.79 -31.78
C VAL A 67 4.50 20.29 -33.18
N SER A 68 4.68 19.39 -34.15
CA SER A 68 5.27 19.71 -35.45
C SER A 68 4.27 19.84 -36.61
N SER A 69 2.94 19.66 -36.38
CA SER A 69 1.94 19.91 -37.43
C SER A 69 0.54 20.33 -36.90
N PRO A 70 -0.25 21.12 -37.63
CA PRO A 70 -1.61 21.51 -37.27
C PRO A 70 -2.59 20.33 -37.12
N GLN A 71 -2.30 19.16 -37.69
CA GLN A 71 -3.14 17.96 -37.57
C GLN A 71 -3.10 17.32 -36.17
N ASP A 72 -2.03 17.58 -35.39
CA ASP A 72 -1.83 16.94 -34.06
C ASP A 72 -2.64 17.61 -32.95
N TYR A 73 -3.21 18.80 -33.14
CA TYR A 73 -3.92 19.56 -32.09
C TYR A 73 -5.14 18.82 -31.48
N ILE A 74 -5.83 17.98 -32.27
CA ILE A 74 -7.03 17.27 -31.84
C ILE A 74 -6.70 15.99 -31.05
N LEU A 75 -5.48 15.49 -31.14
CA LEU A 75 -5.03 14.29 -30.45
C LEU A 75 -4.78 14.48 -28.95
N TYR A 76 -4.63 15.74 -28.51
CA TYR A 76 -4.42 16.13 -27.12
C TYR A 76 -5.71 16.60 -26.46
N SER A 77 -5.82 16.49 -25.12
CA SER A 77 -6.95 16.98 -24.33
C SER A 77 -6.44 17.95 -23.26
N ARG A 78 -6.03 19.17 -23.69
CA ARG A 78 -5.39 20.19 -22.85
C ARG A 78 -6.37 21.15 -22.18
N ALA A 79 -7.65 21.09 -22.52
CA ALA A 79 -8.71 21.88 -21.89
C ALA A 79 -9.51 20.99 -20.91
N TYR A 80 -10.09 21.62 -19.88
CA TYR A 80 -10.84 20.95 -18.83
C TYR A 80 -12.26 21.51 -18.74
N TRP A 81 -13.28 20.70 -18.94
CA TRP A 81 -14.65 21.07 -18.67
C TRP A 81 -14.95 20.85 -17.18
N VAL A 82 -14.75 21.91 -16.38
CA VAL A 82 -14.72 21.83 -14.91
C VAL A 82 -16.07 21.91 -14.22
N SER A 83 -17.09 22.49 -14.91
CA SER A 83 -18.48 22.51 -14.44
C SER A 83 -19.41 22.75 -15.64
N ARG A 84 -20.72 22.56 -15.45
CA ARG A 84 -21.72 22.81 -16.55
C ARG A 84 -21.59 24.16 -17.24
N THR A 85 -21.03 25.16 -16.57
CA THR A 85 -20.96 26.54 -17.04
C THR A 85 -19.54 27.01 -17.37
N VAL A 86 -18.49 26.21 -17.10
CA VAL A 86 -17.10 26.68 -17.24
C VAL A 86 -16.20 25.61 -17.86
N ILE A 87 -15.46 26.04 -18.91
CA ILE A 87 -14.31 25.31 -19.43
C ILE A 87 -13.05 26.08 -19.04
N ALA A 88 -12.03 25.38 -18.51
CA ALA A 88 -10.71 25.93 -18.20
C ALA A 88 -9.72 25.55 -19.32
N TRP A 89 -8.97 26.51 -19.85
CA TRP A 89 -7.97 26.29 -20.88
C TRP A 89 -6.83 27.30 -20.79
N ASN A 90 -5.59 26.84 -20.96
CA ASN A 90 -4.40 27.69 -20.90
C ASN A 90 -4.11 28.35 -22.27
N VAL A 91 -5.07 29.14 -22.78
CA VAL A 91 -4.94 29.90 -24.05
C VAL A 91 -5.31 31.38 -23.85
N ASN A 92 -4.51 32.29 -24.38
CA ASN A 92 -4.84 33.71 -24.43
C ASN A 92 -5.52 33.99 -25.77
N VAL A 93 -6.83 34.27 -25.77
CA VAL A 93 -7.61 34.57 -26.97
C VAL A 93 -7.45 36.03 -27.39
N GLY A 94 -7.21 36.94 -26.44
CA GLY A 94 -7.14 38.39 -26.70
C GLY A 94 -8.41 38.89 -27.38
N ASP A 95 -8.28 39.68 -28.47
CA ASP A 95 -9.41 40.17 -29.28
C ASP A 95 -9.98 39.12 -30.27
N GLY A 96 -9.47 37.91 -30.24
CA GLY A 96 -9.92 36.79 -31.07
C GLY A 96 -11.23 36.18 -30.61
N SER A 97 -11.49 34.96 -31.02
CA SER A 97 -12.70 34.20 -30.63
C SER A 97 -12.39 32.79 -30.22
N CYS A 98 -13.24 32.24 -29.37
CA CYS A 98 -13.16 30.86 -28.88
C CYS A 98 -14.49 30.12 -29.15
N PHE A 99 -14.37 28.86 -29.61
CA PHE A 99 -15.56 28.06 -29.93
C PHE A 99 -15.38 26.62 -29.39
N LEU A 100 -16.48 26.05 -28.89
CA LEU A 100 -16.61 24.63 -28.62
C LEU A 100 -17.29 23.97 -29.82
N TYR A 101 -16.70 22.94 -30.34
CA TYR A 101 -17.19 22.09 -31.41
C TYR A 101 -17.60 20.75 -30.89
N ALA A 102 -18.68 20.17 -31.34
CA ALA A 102 -19.13 18.83 -30.97
C ALA A 102 -19.60 18.03 -32.19
N SER A 103 -19.22 16.75 -32.21
CA SER A 103 -19.69 15.79 -33.22
C SER A 103 -20.21 14.53 -32.60
N LYS A 104 -21.46 14.17 -32.86
CA LYS A 104 -22.08 12.90 -32.41
C LYS A 104 -21.46 11.68 -33.06
N TYR A 105 -20.83 11.80 -34.21
CA TYR A 105 -20.29 10.69 -35.00
C TYR A 105 -18.76 10.66 -35.02
N ALA A 106 -18.12 11.41 -34.14
CA ALA A 106 -16.67 11.53 -34.05
C ALA A 106 -16.01 11.94 -35.39
N SER A 107 -16.59 12.91 -36.06
CA SER A 107 -16.16 13.37 -37.41
C SER A 107 -15.36 14.67 -37.37
N LEU A 108 -15.00 15.20 -36.16
CA LEU A 108 -14.20 16.41 -36.07
C LEU A 108 -12.79 16.17 -36.60
N LEU A 109 -12.37 17.07 -37.50
CA LEU A 109 -11.00 17.10 -38.03
C LEU A 109 -10.57 18.57 -38.24
N ASN A 110 -9.26 18.78 -38.19
CA ASN A 110 -8.65 20.06 -38.53
C ASN A 110 -8.20 19.99 -39.98
N SER A 111 -8.75 20.82 -40.82
CA SER A 111 -8.39 20.95 -42.24
C SER A 111 -8.29 22.44 -42.62
N ASP A 112 -7.15 22.83 -43.21
CA ASP A 112 -6.93 24.21 -43.67
C ASP A 112 -7.19 25.29 -42.62
N ASP A 113 -6.72 25.06 -41.39
CA ASP A 113 -6.87 25.92 -40.20
C ASP A 113 -8.35 26.11 -39.74
N GLU A 114 -9.26 25.20 -40.16
CA GLU A 114 -10.64 25.17 -39.70
C GLU A 114 -11.03 23.83 -39.12
N ILE A 115 -11.84 23.85 -38.04
CA ILE A 115 -12.46 22.64 -37.50
C ILE A 115 -13.71 22.30 -38.33
N GLN A 116 -13.67 21.13 -38.98
CA GLN A 116 -14.73 20.61 -39.84
C GLN A 116 -15.42 19.37 -39.19
N GLY A 117 -16.54 18.93 -39.80
CA GLY A 117 -17.25 17.72 -39.37
C GLY A 117 -18.08 17.87 -38.09
N TYR A 118 -18.32 19.05 -37.62
CA TYR A 118 -19.13 19.35 -36.42
C TYR A 118 -20.63 19.37 -36.69
N HIS A 119 -21.42 19.02 -35.66
CA HIS A 119 -22.88 19.24 -35.60
C HIS A 119 -23.25 20.47 -34.80
N HIS A 120 -22.40 20.81 -33.80
CA HIS A 120 -22.58 22.01 -32.98
C HIS A 120 -21.29 22.84 -33.00
N LYS A 121 -21.45 24.17 -33.17
CA LYS A 121 -20.40 25.20 -33.03
C LYS A 121 -20.93 26.27 -32.08
N ILE A 122 -20.36 26.35 -30.90
CA ILE A 122 -20.84 27.17 -29.77
C ILE A 122 -19.77 28.20 -29.45
N LYS A 123 -20.12 29.48 -29.51
CA LYS A 123 -19.21 30.57 -29.14
C LYS A 123 -19.05 30.62 -27.62
N LEU A 124 -17.82 30.64 -27.14
CA LEU A 124 -17.48 30.80 -25.75
C LEU A 124 -16.93 32.21 -25.50
N HIS A 125 -17.17 32.73 -24.29
CA HIS A 125 -16.64 34.00 -23.84
C HIS A 125 -15.72 33.82 -22.65
N GLU A 126 -14.57 34.47 -22.69
CA GLU A 126 -13.63 34.43 -21.54
C GLU A 126 -14.26 35.13 -20.33
N ASP A 127 -14.19 34.49 -19.17
CA ASP A 127 -14.60 35.07 -17.90
C ASP A 127 -13.38 35.73 -17.23
N THR A 128 -13.37 37.06 -17.24
CA THR A 128 -12.28 37.84 -16.67
C THR A 128 -12.14 37.68 -15.15
N ALA A 129 -13.18 37.13 -14.46
CA ALA A 129 -13.10 36.77 -13.05
C ALA A 129 -12.23 35.50 -12.81
N GLY A 130 -11.95 34.71 -13.88
CA GLY A 130 -11.17 33.49 -13.82
C GLY A 130 -11.90 32.34 -13.15
N LEU A 131 -11.14 31.28 -12.78
CA LEU A 131 -11.69 30.12 -12.12
C LEU A 131 -12.07 30.40 -10.66
N SER A 132 -13.21 29.85 -10.22
CA SER A 132 -13.70 29.99 -8.84
C SER A 132 -12.75 29.29 -7.84
N ALA A 133 -12.83 29.67 -6.55
CA ALA A 133 -12.03 29.08 -5.49
C ALA A 133 -12.22 27.55 -5.40
N ASN A 134 -13.46 27.06 -5.49
CA ASN A 134 -13.78 25.63 -5.44
C ASN A 134 -13.15 24.85 -6.60
N VAL A 135 -13.13 25.43 -7.82
CA VAL A 135 -12.46 24.81 -8.97
C VAL A 135 -10.95 24.75 -8.77
N LYS A 136 -10.33 25.85 -8.26
CA LYS A 136 -8.89 25.89 -7.98
C LYS A 136 -8.47 24.93 -6.87
N GLU A 137 -9.35 24.67 -5.92
CA GLU A 137 -9.13 23.67 -4.86
C GLU A 137 -9.23 22.23 -5.40
N LYS A 138 -10.28 21.97 -6.20
CA LYS A 138 -10.49 20.63 -6.79
C LYS A 138 -9.46 20.27 -7.85
N PHE A 139 -9.02 21.26 -8.64
CA PHE A 139 -8.07 21.12 -9.75
C PHE A 139 -6.85 22.05 -9.60
N PRO A 140 -6.01 21.84 -8.57
CA PRO A 140 -4.90 22.78 -8.28
C PRO A 140 -3.86 22.87 -9.40
N HIS A 141 -3.69 21.82 -10.20
CA HIS A 141 -2.76 21.77 -11.33
C HIS A 141 -3.13 22.68 -12.52
N ILE A 142 -4.38 23.13 -12.58
CA ILE A 142 -4.88 24.08 -13.62
C ILE A 142 -5.36 25.39 -13.02
N ARG A 143 -4.97 25.72 -11.78
CA ARG A 143 -5.45 26.91 -11.04
C ARG A 143 -5.27 28.23 -11.75
N ASP A 144 -4.27 28.31 -12.66
CA ASP A 144 -3.91 29.52 -13.40
C ASP A 144 -4.47 29.52 -14.84
N TYR A 145 -5.29 28.52 -15.19
CA TYR A 145 -5.95 28.48 -16.49
C TYR A 145 -7.02 29.56 -16.59
N ARG A 146 -7.28 30.00 -17.82
CA ARG A 146 -8.36 30.93 -18.11
C ARG A 146 -9.71 30.23 -18.11
N ALA A 147 -10.74 30.93 -17.68
CA ALA A 147 -12.10 30.41 -17.64
C ALA A 147 -12.88 30.86 -18.88
N PHE A 148 -13.60 29.93 -19.51
CA PHE A 148 -14.49 30.22 -20.64
C PHE A 148 -15.92 29.85 -20.27
N LYS A 149 -16.85 30.79 -20.38
CA LYS A 149 -18.29 30.60 -20.06
C LYS A 149 -18.98 29.76 -21.12
N VAL A 150 -19.62 28.68 -20.67
CA VAL A 150 -20.54 27.88 -21.46
C VAL A 150 -21.94 28.49 -21.35
N PRO A 151 -22.68 28.74 -22.47
CA PRO A 151 -24.05 29.26 -22.42
C PRO A 151 -24.98 28.40 -21.56
N SER A 152 -25.83 29.03 -20.75
CA SER A 152 -26.68 28.33 -19.76
C SER A 152 -27.87 27.58 -20.40
N ASP A 153 -28.22 27.89 -21.62
CA ASP A 153 -29.29 27.27 -22.41
C ASP A 153 -28.82 26.03 -23.20
N LEU A 154 -27.53 25.69 -23.09
CA LEU A 154 -26.94 24.59 -23.83
C LEU A 154 -27.28 23.25 -23.19
N ASP A 155 -27.64 22.26 -24.01
CA ASP A 155 -27.87 20.90 -23.59
C ASP A 155 -26.52 20.15 -23.38
N VAL A 156 -25.87 20.49 -22.28
CA VAL A 156 -24.56 19.91 -21.90
C VAL A 156 -24.61 18.38 -21.70
N LYS A 157 -25.77 17.86 -21.25
CA LYS A 157 -25.96 16.43 -21.03
C LYS A 157 -25.82 15.59 -22.31
N ASN A 158 -26.27 16.11 -23.44
CA ASN A 158 -26.10 15.44 -24.73
C ASN A 158 -24.72 15.71 -25.34
N LEU A 159 -24.12 16.87 -25.07
CA LEU A 159 -22.81 17.22 -25.62
C LEU A 159 -21.68 16.35 -25.07
N VAL A 160 -21.70 15.98 -23.78
CA VAL A 160 -20.66 15.12 -23.19
C VAL A 160 -20.61 13.68 -23.77
N LYS A 161 -21.61 13.30 -24.57
CA LYS A 161 -21.67 12.04 -25.33
C LYS A 161 -21.00 12.13 -26.71
N CYS A 162 -20.53 13.32 -27.08
CA CYS A 162 -19.96 13.63 -28.40
C CYS A 162 -18.43 13.66 -28.34
N GLN A 163 -17.79 13.59 -29.50
CA GLN A 163 -16.44 14.10 -29.68
C GLN A 163 -16.46 15.60 -29.45
N LEU A 164 -15.55 16.14 -28.63
CA LEU A 164 -15.48 17.55 -28.24
C LEU A 164 -14.12 18.15 -28.56
N VAL A 165 -14.11 19.32 -29.18
CA VAL A 165 -12.90 20.10 -29.45
C VAL A 165 -13.18 21.56 -29.09
N ILE A 166 -12.26 22.20 -28.38
CA ILE A 166 -12.25 23.65 -28.20
C ILE A 166 -11.20 24.27 -29.12
N ALA A 167 -11.52 25.36 -29.79
CA ALA A 167 -10.61 26.07 -30.69
C ALA A 167 -10.62 27.57 -30.47
N ALA A 168 -9.43 28.17 -30.49
CA ALA A 168 -9.21 29.62 -30.39
C ALA A 168 -8.72 30.17 -31.73
N TYR A 169 -9.25 31.30 -32.12
CA TYR A 169 -8.93 31.97 -33.37
C TYR A 169 -8.39 33.39 -33.10
N GLN A 170 -7.45 33.80 -33.91
CA GLN A 170 -6.95 35.19 -33.97
C GLN A 170 -8.05 36.15 -34.47
N PRO A 171 -7.88 37.49 -34.29
CA PRO A 171 -8.84 38.49 -34.81
C PRO A 171 -9.02 38.46 -36.35
N ASN A 172 -7.98 37.98 -37.07
CA ASN A 172 -8.02 37.77 -38.51
C ASN A 172 -8.75 36.50 -38.97
N GLY A 173 -9.28 35.71 -38.03
CA GLY A 173 -9.97 34.44 -38.30
C GLY A 173 -9.09 33.21 -38.43
N GLN A 174 -7.77 33.34 -38.34
CA GLN A 174 -6.83 32.21 -38.41
C GLN A 174 -6.86 31.38 -37.10
N LEU A 175 -6.80 30.05 -37.22
CA LEU A 175 -6.72 29.15 -36.07
C LEU A 175 -5.45 29.43 -35.28
N LYS A 176 -5.60 29.69 -33.99
CA LYS A 176 -4.50 29.92 -33.06
C LYS A 176 -4.08 28.62 -32.34
N ASP A 177 -5.06 27.89 -31.83
CA ASP A 177 -4.87 26.62 -31.10
C ASP A 177 -6.20 25.86 -31.07
N ALA A 178 -6.13 24.53 -31.01
CA ALA A 178 -7.27 23.65 -30.82
C ALA A 178 -6.89 22.42 -29.96
N THR A 179 -7.85 21.86 -29.23
CA THR A 179 -7.59 20.67 -28.39
C THR A 179 -8.89 19.96 -27.99
N GLY A 180 -8.80 18.67 -27.67
CA GLY A 180 -9.85 17.94 -26.97
C GLY A 180 -10.02 18.42 -25.52
N LEU A 181 -11.04 17.87 -24.83
CA LEU A 181 -11.41 18.26 -23.48
C LEU A 181 -11.34 17.06 -22.51
N GLN A 182 -10.84 17.30 -21.31
CA GLN A 182 -11.01 16.42 -20.14
C GLN A 182 -12.33 16.82 -19.46
N ILE A 183 -13.25 15.87 -19.30
CA ILE A 183 -14.65 16.17 -18.93
C ILE A 183 -15.04 15.73 -17.52
N ALA A 184 -14.11 15.20 -16.71
CA ALA A 184 -14.43 14.67 -15.39
C ALA A 184 -15.16 15.67 -14.48
N GLY A 185 -14.79 16.97 -14.55
CA GLY A 185 -15.42 18.01 -13.73
C GLY A 185 -16.89 18.23 -14.06
N VAL A 186 -17.26 18.30 -15.35
CA VAL A 186 -18.65 18.48 -15.77
C VAL A 186 -19.49 17.22 -15.53
N LEU A 187 -18.87 16.04 -15.59
CA LEU A 187 -19.55 14.79 -15.24
C LEU A 187 -19.89 14.74 -13.75
N ASP A 188 -18.98 15.15 -12.88
CA ASP A 188 -19.26 15.28 -11.44
C ASP A 188 -20.35 16.30 -11.15
N ASP A 189 -20.37 17.44 -11.85
CA ASP A 189 -21.38 18.48 -11.64
C ASP A 189 -22.80 18.07 -12.11
N LEU A 190 -22.90 17.25 -13.16
CA LEU A 190 -24.20 16.91 -13.78
C LEU A 190 -24.71 15.53 -13.42
N PHE A 191 -23.82 14.57 -13.11
CA PHE A 191 -24.12 13.16 -13.04
C PHE A 191 -23.62 12.47 -11.79
N SER A 192 -23.24 13.22 -10.72
CA SER A 192 -23.02 12.63 -9.41
C SER A 192 -24.25 11.85 -8.97
N TYR A 193 -24.09 10.57 -8.67
CA TYR A 193 -25.20 9.68 -8.42
C TYR A 193 -25.05 8.96 -7.08
N HIS A 194 -26.13 8.86 -6.31
CA HIS A 194 -26.19 8.26 -4.96
C HIS A 194 -27.12 7.04 -4.87
N GLY A 195 -27.79 6.68 -5.97
CA GLY A 195 -28.70 5.56 -6.02
C GLY A 195 -27.98 4.19 -6.21
N PRO A 196 -28.69 3.09 -6.40
CA PRO A 196 -28.11 1.77 -6.58
C PRO A 196 -27.29 1.64 -7.85
N LEU A 197 -26.19 0.87 -7.81
CA LEU A 197 -25.35 0.48 -8.97
C LEU A 197 -25.07 -1.02 -8.93
N GLY A 198 -24.77 -1.59 -10.10
CA GLY A 198 -24.61 -3.03 -10.28
C GLY A 198 -25.95 -3.78 -10.38
N ALA A 199 -25.94 -5.07 -10.12
CA ALA A 199 -27.14 -5.91 -10.09
C ALA A 199 -27.81 -5.87 -8.72
N VAL A 200 -29.09 -5.43 -8.67
CA VAL A 200 -29.90 -5.35 -7.44
C VAL A 200 -31.00 -6.37 -7.50
N PHE A 201 -31.07 -7.22 -6.46
CA PHE A 201 -31.99 -8.33 -6.37
C PHE A 201 -33.20 -7.98 -5.50
N SER A 202 -34.38 -8.37 -5.98
CA SER A 202 -35.63 -8.40 -5.21
C SER A 202 -36.18 -9.82 -5.19
N LYS A 203 -37.35 -10.03 -4.58
CA LYS A 203 -38.00 -11.35 -4.55
C LYS A 203 -38.41 -11.84 -5.96
N GLU A 204 -38.79 -10.94 -6.85
CA GLU A 204 -39.35 -11.23 -8.15
C GLU A 204 -38.50 -10.80 -9.33
N PHE A 205 -37.65 -9.81 -9.14
CA PHE A 205 -36.92 -9.11 -10.20
C PHE A 205 -35.43 -8.96 -9.89
N VAL A 206 -34.64 -8.84 -10.95
CA VAL A 206 -33.25 -8.35 -10.92
C VAL A 206 -33.19 -7.07 -11.75
N THR A 207 -32.65 -6.01 -11.18
CA THR A 207 -32.46 -4.72 -11.90
C THR A 207 -30.98 -4.43 -12.04
N LEU A 208 -30.54 -4.18 -13.25
CA LEU A 208 -29.17 -3.77 -13.59
C LEU A 208 -29.10 -2.23 -13.61
N TYR A 209 -28.08 -1.67 -12.98
CA TYR A 209 -27.81 -0.22 -12.97
C TYR A 209 -26.37 0.01 -13.39
N LEU A 210 -26.16 0.78 -14.46
CA LEU A 210 -24.85 1.16 -14.95
C LEU A 210 -24.72 2.68 -15.03
N TRP A 211 -23.74 3.27 -14.34
CA TRP A 211 -23.38 4.67 -14.52
C TRP A 211 -22.47 4.82 -15.74
N ALA A 212 -23.00 5.41 -16.82
CA ALA A 212 -22.29 5.62 -18.08
C ALA A 212 -22.81 6.89 -18.80
N PRO A 213 -22.56 8.10 -18.25
CA PRO A 213 -23.16 9.33 -18.73
C PRO A 213 -22.68 9.75 -20.12
N THR A 214 -21.53 9.25 -20.57
CA THR A 214 -20.97 9.52 -21.90
C THR A 214 -21.41 8.50 -22.97
N ALA A 215 -22.07 7.42 -22.57
CA ALA A 215 -22.53 6.41 -23.50
C ALA A 215 -23.68 6.92 -24.38
N GLN A 216 -23.68 6.51 -25.64
CA GLN A 216 -24.75 6.77 -26.59
C GLN A 216 -25.80 5.65 -26.60
N VAL A 217 -25.36 4.41 -26.40
CA VAL A 217 -26.20 3.21 -26.31
C VAL A 217 -25.57 2.23 -25.34
N VAL A 218 -26.41 1.58 -24.51
CA VAL A 218 -26.00 0.48 -23.64
C VAL A 218 -26.95 -0.71 -23.83
N ARG A 219 -26.39 -1.90 -23.93
CA ARG A 219 -27.11 -3.18 -23.91
C ARG A 219 -26.46 -4.12 -22.90
N ALA A 220 -27.26 -4.96 -22.26
CA ALA A 220 -26.78 -6.11 -21.50
C ALA A 220 -26.95 -7.37 -22.35
N CYS A 221 -25.86 -8.12 -22.54
CA CYS A 221 -25.87 -9.42 -23.22
C CYS A 221 -25.84 -10.51 -22.15
N LEU A 222 -26.93 -11.26 -22.00
CA LEU A 222 -27.12 -12.29 -20.99
C LEU A 222 -26.76 -13.67 -21.56
N TYR A 223 -26.05 -14.50 -20.78
CA TYR A 223 -25.59 -15.85 -21.16
C TYR A 223 -25.98 -16.85 -20.10
N GLN A 224 -26.34 -18.06 -20.53
CA GLN A 224 -26.74 -19.16 -19.62
C GLN A 224 -25.56 -19.70 -18.80
N ASP A 225 -24.39 -19.80 -19.42
CA ASP A 225 -23.17 -20.36 -18.84
C ASP A 225 -21.93 -19.56 -19.24
N PRO A 226 -20.76 -19.75 -18.55
CA PRO A 226 -19.57 -18.95 -18.80
C PRO A 226 -18.94 -19.15 -20.20
N SER A 227 -19.21 -20.26 -20.87
CA SER A 227 -18.59 -20.67 -22.14
C SER A 227 -19.48 -20.47 -23.36
N SER A 228 -20.77 -20.12 -23.20
CA SER A 228 -21.73 -19.93 -24.29
C SER A 228 -21.21 -18.91 -25.33
N SER A 229 -21.19 -19.29 -26.60
CA SER A 229 -20.73 -18.43 -27.71
C SER A 229 -21.71 -17.31 -28.06
N SER A 230 -22.99 -17.46 -27.71
CA SER A 230 -24.06 -16.52 -28.04
C SER A 230 -24.89 -16.17 -26.80
N PRO A 231 -25.31 -14.92 -26.63
CA PRO A 231 -26.23 -14.55 -25.56
C PRO A 231 -27.59 -15.18 -25.73
N ILE A 232 -28.22 -15.58 -24.61
CA ILE A 232 -29.64 -16.05 -24.61
C ILE A 232 -30.58 -14.86 -24.78
N GLU A 233 -30.18 -13.67 -24.37
CA GLU A 233 -30.96 -12.46 -24.50
C GLU A 233 -30.03 -11.22 -24.64
N VAL A 234 -30.46 -10.25 -25.45
CA VAL A 234 -29.81 -8.93 -25.57
C VAL A 234 -30.82 -7.85 -25.19
N ILE A 235 -30.57 -7.22 -24.04
CA ILE A 235 -31.49 -6.27 -23.41
C ILE A 235 -30.99 -4.85 -23.65
N LYS A 236 -31.80 -4.00 -24.24
CA LYS A 236 -31.48 -2.56 -24.32
C LYS A 236 -31.80 -1.90 -22.98
N LEU A 237 -30.85 -1.15 -22.43
CA LEU A 237 -31.07 -0.36 -21.24
C LEU A 237 -31.67 1.00 -21.56
N ASP A 238 -32.48 1.51 -20.65
CA ASP A 238 -33.03 2.87 -20.68
C ASP A 238 -32.18 3.80 -19.82
N GLU A 239 -31.95 5.03 -20.32
CA GLU A 239 -31.11 6.00 -19.63
C GLU A 239 -31.93 7.04 -18.88
N LEU A 240 -31.55 7.30 -17.62
CA LEU A 240 -32.04 8.43 -16.86
C LEU A 240 -30.87 9.11 -16.14
N ASN A 241 -30.56 10.38 -16.52
CA ASN A 241 -29.51 11.19 -15.90
C ASN A 241 -28.13 10.49 -15.79
N GLY A 242 -27.68 9.84 -16.87
CA GLY A 242 -26.40 9.19 -16.97
C GLY A 242 -26.34 7.79 -16.37
N VAL A 243 -27.45 7.31 -15.79
CA VAL A 243 -27.58 5.92 -15.30
C VAL A 243 -28.47 5.14 -16.25
N TRP A 244 -27.98 4.00 -16.67
CA TRP A 244 -28.65 3.06 -17.58
C TRP A 244 -29.23 1.89 -16.79
N THR A 245 -30.51 1.55 -17.05
CA THR A 245 -31.22 0.54 -16.26
C THR A 245 -31.97 -0.46 -17.15
N ALA A 246 -32.05 -1.70 -16.66
CA ALA A 246 -32.95 -2.70 -17.18
C ALA A 246 -33.43 -3.62 -16.04
N THR A 247 -34.71 -4.01 -16.05
CA THR A 247 -35.29 -4.92 -15.07
C THR A 247 -35.79 -6.18 -15.77
N GLY A 248 -35.43 -7.34 -15.22
CA GLY A 248 -35.86 -8.63 -15.70
C GLY A 248 -36.25 -9.59 -14.59
N PRO A 249 -36.70 -10.78 -14.93
CA PRO A 249 -37.22 -11.75 -13.96
C PRO A 249 -36.12 -12.28 -13.03
N LYS A 250 -36.49 -12.79 -11.86
CA LYS A 250 -35.57 -13.42 -10.89
C LYS A 250 -34.75 -14.57 -11.50
N SER A 251 -35.26 -15.22 -12.58
CA SER A 251 -34.54 -16.26 -13.30
C SER A 251 -33.24 -15.82 -13.99
N TRP A 252 -32.92 -14.52 -14.02
CA TRP A 252 -31.59 -14.03 -14.41
C TRP A 252 -30.50 -14.36 -13.38
N GLU A 253 -30.86 -14.56 -12.11
CA GLU A 253 -29.92 -15.02 -11.09
C GLU A 253 -29.28 -16.36 -11.52
N GLY A 254 -27.96 -16.45 -11.40
CA GLY A 254 -27.20 -17.60 -11.86
C GLY A 254 -26.80 -17.55 -13.34
N CYS A 255 -27.23 -16.55 -14.10
CA CYS A 255 -26.74 -16.27 -15.45
C CYS A 255 -25.48 -15.40 -15.43
N TYR A 256 -24.82 -15.32 -16.59
CA TYR A 256 -23.68 -14.42 -16.81
C TYR A 256 -24.09 -13.29 -17.75
N TYR A 257 -23.43 -12.13 -17.63
CA TYR A 257 -23.66 -11.02 -18.55
C TYR A 257 -22.44 -10.15 -18.77
N VAL A 258 -22.49 -9.36 -19.83
CA VAL A 258 -21.57 -8.24 -20.11
C VAL A 258 -22.39 -7.06 -20.64
N TYR A 259 -21.86 -5.86 -20.47
CA TYR A 259 -22.40 -4.68 -21.15
C TYR A 259 -21.75 -4.48 -22.51
N GLU A 260 -22.56 -4.21 -23.52
CA GLU A 260 -22.16 -3.69 -24.81
C GLU A 260 -22.43 -2.17 -24.78
N VAL A 261 -21.38 -1.36 -24.88
CA VAL A 261 -21.46 0.10 -24.74
C VAL A 261 -20.96 0.78 -26.01
N SER A 262 -21.76 1.70 -26.57
CA SER A 262 -21.32 2.57 -27.66
C SER A 262 -20.96 3.93 -27.09
N VAL A 263 -19.67 4.33 -27.17
CA VAL A 263 -19.14 5.52 -26.51
C VAL A 263 -17.98 6.14 -27.31
N TYR A 264 -17.85 7.47 -27.27
CA TYR A 264 -16.69 8.14 -27.84
C TYR A 264 -15.43 7.88 -27.02
N HIS A 265 -14.37 7.42 -27.68
CA HIS A 265 -13.07 7.19 -27.07
C HIS A 265 -12.01 8.14 -27.62
N ALA A 266 -11.43 8.99 -26.78
CA ALA A 266 -10.43 9.97 -27.20
C ALA A 266 -9.14 9.33 -27.72
N SER A 267 -8.75 8.13 -27.20
CA SER A 267 -7.54 7.42 -27.63
C SER A 267 -7.59 6.90 -29.07
N THR A 268 -8.79 6.65 -29.60
CA THR A 268 -9.02 6.23 -31.00
C THR A 268 -9.65 7.31 -31.83
N SER A 269 -10.14 8.39 -31.20
CA SER A 269 -10.96 9.44 -31.83
C SER A 269 -12.20 8.93 -32.55
N GLN A 270 -12.79 7.83 -32.06
CA GLN A 270 -13.94 7.15 -32.67
C GLN A 270 -15.06 6.87 -31.66
N ILE A 271 -16.28 6.59 -32.19
CA ILE A 271 -17.32 5.96 -31.40
C ILE A 271 -17.03 4.46 -31.39
N GLU A 272 -16.56 3.98 -30.25
CA GLU A 272 -16.26 2.55 -30.07
C GLU A 272 -17.51 1.78 -29.62
N LYS A 273 -17.59 0.53 -30.05
CA LYS A 273 -18.54 -0.44 -29.54
C LYS A 273 -17.77 -1.47 -28.72
N VAL A 274 -17.77 -1.30 -27.41
CA VAL A 274 -16.96 -2.10 -26.49
C VAL A 274 -17.79 -3.07 -25.69
N ILE A 275 -17.15 -4.20 -25.29
CA ILE A 275 -17.70 -5.18 -24.34
C ILE A 275 -16.95 -5.02 -23.03
N ALA A 276 -17.69 -4.90 -21.91
CA ALA A 276 -17.11 -4.75 -20.58
C ALA A 276 -17.94 -5.47 -19.52
N ASN A 277 -17.27 -5.91 -18.47
CA ASN A 277 -17.92 -6.37 -17.24
C ASN A 277 -18.61 -5.20 -16.52
N ASP A 278 -19.47 -5.52 -15.56
CA ASP A 278 -20.03 -4.54 -14.66
C ASP A 278 -18.95 -4.03 -13.69
N PRO A 279 -18.73 -2.71 -13.56
CA PRO A 279 -17.85 -2.14 -12.54
C PRO A 279 -18.19 -2.58 -11.11
N TYR A 280 -19.45 -2.89 -10.86
CA TYR A 280 -20.00 -3.37 -9.58
C TYR A 280 -20.22 -4.90 -9.56
N ALA A 281 -19.48 -5.67 -10.36
CA ALA A 281 -19.52 -7.12 -10.34
C ALA A 281 -19.30 -7.66 -8.91
N ARG A 282 -20.09 -8.70 -8.53
CA ARG A 282 -19.97 -9.42 -7.25
C ARG A 282 -19.71 -10.92 -7.46
N GLY A 283 -19.69 -11.35 -8.69
CA GLY A 283 -19.32 -12.69 -9.14
C GLY A 283 -18.82 -12.63 -10.58
N LEU A 284 -18.01 -13.60 -10.97
CA LEU A 284 -17.36 -13.66 -12.30
C LEU A 284 -17.29 -15.09 -12.81
N SER A 285 -17.14 -15.23 -14.12
CA SER A 285 -16.57 -16.42 -14.72
C SER A 285 -15.04 -16.47 -14.57
N ALA A 286 -14.43 -17.58 -14.92
CA ALA A 286 -12.97 -17.72 -15.00
C ALA A 286 -12.35 -16.57 -15.81
N ASP A 287 -11.16 -16.12 -15.34
CA ASP A 287 -10.37 -15.03 -15.94
C ASP A 287 -11.13 -13.69 -16.05
N GLY A 288 -12.28 -13.55 -15.35
CA GLY A 288 -13.10 -12.36 -15.37
C GLY A 288 -13.69 -12.04 -16.75
N GLN A 289 -14.06 -13.04 -17.55
CA GLN A 289 -14.59 -12.81 -18.88
C GLN A 289 -16.02 -12.28 -18.86
N ARG A 290 -16.83 -12.69 -17.87
CA ARG A 290 -18.23 -12.28 -17.72
C ARG A 290 -18.57 -12.05 -16.25
N THR A 291 -19.42 -11.09 -16.00
CA THR A 291 -20.03 -10.85 -14.68
C THR A 291 -21.08 -11.93 -14.42
N PHE A 292 -21.09 -12.51 -13.23
CA PHE A 292 -22.06 -13.49 -12.77
C PHE A 292 -23.13 -12.82 -11.91
N LEU A 293 -24.39 -13.08 -12.20
CA LEU A 293 -25.52 -12.55 -11.45
C LEU A 293 -25.73 -13.36 -10.18
N VAL A 294 -25.27 -12.81 -9.07
CA VAL A 294 -25.29 -13.45 -7.74
C VAL A 294 -25.84 -12.51 -6.68
N ASP A 295 -26.77 -13.03 -5.87
CA ASP A 295 -27.25 -12.36 -4.67
C ASP A 295 -26.36 -12.79 -3.47
N LEU A 296 -25.45 -11.89 -3.02
CA LEU A 296 -24.54 -12.17 -1.91
C LEU A 296 -25.27 -12.40 -0.57
N SER A 297 -26.54 -11.98 -0.45
CA SER A 297 -27.35 -12.22 0.75
C SER A 297 -27.93 -13.65 0.85
N SER A 298 -27.84 -14.43 -0.25
CA SER A 298 -28.37 -15.79 -0.33
C SER A 298 -27.78 -16.71 0.74
N ASP A 299 -28.65 -17.46 1.43
CA ASP A 299 -28.26 -18.44 2.45
C ASP A 299 -27.37 -19.56 1.89
N ALA A 300 -27.52 -19.88 0.60
CA ALA A 300 -26.64 -20.86 -0.09
C ALA A 300 -25.16 -20.44 -0.14
N LEU A 301 -24.86 -19.17 0.03
CA LEU A 301 -23.52 -18.60 0.05
C LEU A 301 -22.97 -18.35 1.46
N LYS A 302 -23.71 -18.74 2.49
CA LYS A 302 -23.29 -18.59 3.90
C LYS A 302 -22.73 -19.93 4.39
N PRO A 303 -21.47 -19.96 4.89
CA PRO A 303 -21.01 -21.10 5.68
C PRO A 303 -21.88 -21.30 6.93
N GLU A 304 -21.93 -22.51 7.46
CA GLU A 304 -22.63 -22.78 8.71
C GLU A 304 -22.15 -21.87 9.84
N GLY A 305 -23.09 -21.18 10.52
CA GLY A 305 -22.80 -20.21 11.58
C GLY A 305 -22.35 -18.84 11.08
N TRP A 306 -22.42 -18.55 9.79
CA TRP A 306 -21.96 -17.27 9.20
C TRP A 306 -22.65 -16.03 9.82
N ASP A 307 -23.93 -16.10 10.07
CA ASP A 307 -24.68 -14.97 10.62
C ASP A 307 -24.31 -14.69 12.09
N ASN A 308 -23.81 -15.70 12.83
CA ASN A 308 -23.32 -15.55 14.20
C ASN A 308 -21.84 -15.14 14.29
N LEU A 309 -21.10 -15.15 13.17
CA LEU A 309 -19.66 -14.84 13.14
C LEU A 309 -19.30 -13.50 13.79
N PRO A 310 -20.11 -12.43 13.70
CA PRO A 310 -19.81 -11.16 14.37
C PRO A 310 -19.64 -11.27 15.89
N ASP A 311 -20.30 -12.24 16.54
CA ASP A 311 -20.18 -12.51 17.98
C ASP A 311 -19.04 -13.48 18.31
N GLU A 312 -18.57 -14.25 17.33
CA GLU A 312 -17.45 -15.20 17.44
C GLU A 312 -16.07 -14.55 17.14
N LYS A 313 -16.05 -13.31 16.60
CA LYS A 313 -14.80 -12.63 16.24
C LYS A 313 -13.89 -12.41 17.46
N PRO A 314 -12.56 -12.52 17.29
CA PRO A 314 -11.60 -12.19 18.35
C PRO A 314 -11.86 -10.79 18.92
N PRO A 315 -11.87 -10.59 20.24
CA PRO A 315 -12.14 -9.28 20.84
C PRO A 315 -11.03 -8.29 20.49
N LEU A 316 -11.41 -7.03 20.23
CA LEU A 316 -10.48 -5.92 20.03
C LEU A 316 -10.88 -4.78 20.97
N HIS A 317 -10.03 -4.47 21.96
CA HIS A 317 -10.33 -3.44 22.93
C HIS A 317 -9.79 -2.06 22.54
N SER A 318 -8.79 -2.04 21.68
CA SER A 318 -8.17 -0.83 21.14
C SER A 318 -7.34 -1.18 19.91
N PHE A 319 -7.24 -0.27 18.96
CA PHE A 319 -6.30 -0.43 17.84
C PHE A 319 -4.81 -0.50 18.28
N SER A 320 -4.48 0.00 19.48
CA SER A 320 -3.13 -0.20 20.05
C SER A 320 -2.81 -1.65 20.40
N ASP A 321 -3.85 -2.51 20.50
CA ASP A 321 -3.69 -3.95 20.76
C ASP A 321 -3.44 -4.75 19.47
N ILE A 322 -3.45 -4.12 18.30
CA ILE A 322 -3.20 -4.75 17.00
C ILE A 322 -1.72 -5.12 16.87
N SER A 323 -1.48 -6.32 16.35
CA SER A 323 -0.23 -6.76 15.72
C SER A 323 -0.58 -7.49 14.43
N ILE A 324 0.14 -7.17 13.35
CA ILE A 324 -0.19 -7.59 11.98
C ILE A 324 0.84 -8.61 11.50
N TYR A 325 0.36 -9.68 10.88
CA TYR A 325 1.17 -10.68 10.18
C TYR A 325 0.74 -10.72 8.71
N GLU A 326 1.61 -10.32 7.80
CA GLU A 326 1.38 -10.27 6.36
C GLU A 326 1.63 -11.62 5.72
N LEU A 327 0.67 -12.12 4.93
CA LEU A 327 0.74 -13.43 4.30
C LEU A 327 0.10 -13.44 2.91
N HIS A 328 0.72 -14.14 1.97
CA HIS A 328 0.13 -14.41 0.65
C HIS A 328 -0.68 -15.71 0.68
N VAL A 329 -1.90 -15.70 0.13
CA VAL A 329 -2.81 -16.86 0.15
C VAL A 329 -2.15 -18.12 -0.44
N ARG A 330 -1.43 -17.96 -1.57
CA ARG A 330 -0.78 -19.10 -2.22
C ARG A 330 0.44 -19.59 -1.45
N ASP A 331 1.31 -18.68 -0.96
CA ASP A 331 2.52 -19.03 -0.19
C ASP A 331 2.20 -19.86 1.04
N PHE A 332 1.03 -19.62 1.64
CA PHE A 332 0.60 -20.31 2.86
C PHE A 332 0.60 -21.84 2.71
N SER A 333 0.25 -22.34 1.52
CA SER A 333 0.03 -23.80 1.41
C SER A 333 0.47 -24.44 0.10
N ALA A 334 0.92 -23.68 -0.90
CA ALA A 334 1.31 -24.25 -2.20
C ALA A 334 2.38 -25.35 -2.08
N ASN A 335 3.24 -25.26 -1.06
CA ASN A 335 4.31 -26.19 -0.78
C ASN A 335 4.13 -26.98 0.55
N ASP A 336 2.94 -26.97 1.17
CA ASP A 336 2.65 -27.68 2.41
C ASP A 336 2.04 -29.08 2.12
N PRO A 337 2.81 -30.16 2.24
CA PRO A 337 2.33 -31.52 1.94
C PRO A 337 1.30 -32.03 2.97
N THR A 338 1.03 -31.28 4.02
CA THR A 338 0.03 -31.64 5.05
C THR A 338 -1.36 -31.07 4.73
N VAL A 339 -1.47 -30.25 3.68
CA VAL A 339 -2.73 -29.73 3.14
C VAL A 339 -3.21 -30.66 2.01
N PRO A 340 -4.51 -31.01 1.91
CA PRO A 340 -5.03 -31.74 0.77
C PRO A 340 -4.68 -31.03 -0.56
N SER A 341 -4.24 -31.80 -1.55
CA SER A 341 -3.71 -31.26 -2.81
C SER A 341 -4.68 -30.33 -3.54
N GLU A 342 -5.98 -30.61 -3.47
CA GLU A 342 -7.04 -29.80 -4.03
C GLU A 342 -7.22 -28.44 -3.36
N PHE A 343 -6.76 -28.28 -2.08
CA PHE A 343 -6.84 -27.05 -1.30
C PHE A 343 -5.55 -26.21 -1.38
N CYS A 344 -4.43 -26.86 -1.77
CA CYS A 344 -3.14 -26.17 -1.83
C CYS A 344 -3.18 -24.88 -2.66
N GLY A 345 -2.61 -23.80 -2.10
CA GLY A 345 -2.53 -22.48 -2.73
C GLY A 345 -3.89 -21.77 -2.86
N GLY A 346 -4.94 -22.20 -2.15
CA GLY A 346 -6.27 -21.62 -2.23
C GLY A 346 -6.93 -21.32 -0.89
N TYR A 347 -8.16 -20.75 -0.93
CA TYR A 347 -8.91 -20.34 0.25
C TYR A 347 -9.17 -21.49 1.24
N LEU A 348 -9.46 -22.68 0.74
CA LEU A 348 -9.80 -23.84 1.58
C LEU A 348 -8.59 -24.40 2.36
N ALA A 349 -7.36 -24.05 2.01
CA ALA A 349 -6.19 -24.44 2.79
C ALA A 349 -6.28 -23.96 4.24
N PHE A 350 -6.87 -22.79 4.46
CA PHE A 350 -7.08 -22.23 5.81
C PHE A 350 -8.12 -22.98 6.65
N THR A 351 -8.88 -23.89 6.06
CA THR A 351 -9.84 -24.76 6.77
C THR A 351 -9.22 -26.12 7.18
N SER A 352 -7.99 -26.40 6.79
CA SER A 352 -7.27 -27.67 7.04
C SER A 352 -6.67 -27.69 8.44
N GLN A 353 -7.49 -27.99 9.47
CA GLN A 353 -7.21 -27.79 10.90
C GLN A 353 -5.90 -28.39 11.41
N ASP A 354 -5.42 -29.49 10.82
CA ASP A 354 -4.23 -30.22 11.22
C ASP A 354 -3.01 -29.98 10.31
N SER A 355 -3.09 -29.04 9.37
CA SER A 355 -1.95 -28.70 8.52
C SER A 355 -0.81 -28.03 9.31
N ALA A 356 0.42 -28.13 8.78
CA ALA A 356 1.57 -27.50 9.40
C ALA A 356 1.42 -25.98 9.48
N GLY A 357 0.90 -25.35 8.42
CA GLY A 357 0.60 -23.92 8.38
C GLY A 357 -0.44 -23.51 9.44
N ILE A 358 -1.53 -24.25 9.61
CA ILE A 358 -2.56 -23.93 10.63
C ILE A 358 -2.00 -24.10 12.04
N ARG A 359 -1.20 -25.14 12.32
CA ARG A 359 -0.54 -25.28 13.63
C ARG A 359 0.41 -24.12 13.93
N HIS A 360 1.14 -23.64 12.90
CA HIS A 360 1.99 -22.47 13.02
C HIS A 360 1.18 -21.21 13.34
N LEU A 361 0.15 -20.90 12.55
CA LEU A 361 -0.74 -19.75 12.80
C LEU A 361 -1.36 -19.80 14.22
N LYS A 362 -1.74 -20.98 14.71
CA LYS A 362 -2.27 -21.17 16.06
C LYS A 362 -1.28 -20.75 17.14
N ARG A 363 0.02 -21.06 16.95
CA ARG A 363 1.09 -20.63 17.86
C ARG A 363 1.24 -19.10 17.85
N LEU A 364 1.23 -18.48 16.66
CA LEU A 364 1.34 -17.02 16.52
C LEU A 364 0.14 -16.30 17.15
N SER A 365 -1.09 -16.76 16.92
CA SER A 365 -2.29 -16.21 17.57
C SER A 365 -2.20 -16.30 19.09
N SER A 366 -1.78 -17.48 19.62
CA SER A 366 -1.62 -17.68 21.07
C SER A 366 -0.50 -16.83 21.67
N ALA A 367 0.48 -16.42 20.88
CA ALA A 367 1.56 -15.52 21.31
C ALA A 367 1.17 -14.04 21.28
N GLY A 368 0.15 -13.67 20.48
CA GLY A 368 -0.33 -12.29 20.44
C GLY A 368 -0.48 -11.66 19.05
N ILE A 369 -0.22 -12.38 17.94
CA ILE A 369 -0.63 -11.87 16.62
C ILE A 369 -2.15 -11.84 16.54
N THR A 370 -2.70 -10.68 16.22
CA THR A 370 -4.15 -10.43 16.26
C THR A 370 -4.79 -10.30 14.87
N HIS A 371 -4.01 -9.83 13.89
CA HIS A 371 -4.51 -9.56 12.54
C HIS A 371 -3.67 -10.29 11.50
N LEU A 372 -4.34 -10.97 10.56
CA LEU A 372 -3.73 -11.56 9.39
C LEU A 372 -4.03 -10.67 8.18
N HIS A 373 -2.99 -10.06 7.63
CA HIS A 373 -3.05 -9.25 6.42
C HIS A 373 -2.78 -10.15 5.21
N LEU A 374 -3.77 -10.30 4.34
CA LEU A 374 -3.66 -11.09 3.12
C LEU A 374 -3.33 -10.18 1.94
N LEU A 375 -2.28 -10.53 1.16
CA LEU A 375 -1.98 -9.90 -0.12
C LEU A 375 -3.21 -9.96 -1.04
N PRO A 376 -3.27 -9.22 -2.15
CA PRO A 376 -4.47 -9.04 -2.96
C PRO A 376 -5.26 -10.32 -3.22
N THR A 377 -6.54 -10.30 -2.87
CA THR A 377 -7.47 -11.43 -3.01
C THR A 377 -8.65 -11.13 -3.93
N PHE A 378 -8.73 -9.90 -4.49
CA PHE A 378 -9.70 -9.52 -5.52
C PHE A 378 -9.28 -10.06 -6.90
N GLN A 379 -10.16 -9.92 -7.92
CA GLN A 379 -9.86 -10.34 -9.28
C GLN A 379 -8.75 -9.50 -9.91
N PHE A 380 -7.57 -10.08 -10.08
CA PHE A 380 -6.38 -9.49 -10.70
C PHE A 380 -5.93 -10.27 -11.95
N ALA A 381 -5.16 -9.60 -12.81
CA ALA A 381 -4.57 -10.18 -14.01
C ALA A 381 -3.20 -10.85 -13.72
N GLY A 382 -2.69 -11.63 -14.66
CA GLY A 382 -1.36 -12.25 -14.59
C GLY A 382 -1.37 -13.72 -14.18
N VAL A 383 -2.48 -14.24 -13.64
CA VAL A 383 -2.66 -15.67 -13.31
C VAL A 383 -3.99 -16.15 -13.89
N ALA A 384 -3.97 -17.21 -14.69
CA ALA A 384 -5.17 -17.86 -15.16
C ALA A 384 -5.97 -18.44 -14.00
N ASP A 385 -7.30 -18.24 -13.99
CA ASP A 385 -8.13 -18.71 -12.88
C ASP A 385 -8.30 -20.24 -12.88
N GLU A 386 -8.22 -20.89 -14.06
CA GLU A 386 -8.32 -22.35 -14.21
C GLU A 386 -6.94 -22.99 -14.03
N ARG A 387 -6.81 -23.82 -13.00
CA ARG A 387 -5.53 -24.44 -12.59
C ARG A 387 -4.91 -25.39 -13.59
N ASP A 388 -5.72 -26.00 -14.47
CA ASP A 388 -5.27 -26.89 -15.55
C ASP A 388 -4.53 -26.15 -16.69
N LYS A 389 -4.64 -24.82 -16.73
CA LYS A 389 -3.88 -23.97 -17.66
C LYS A 389 -2.47 -23.63 -17.15
N TRP A 390 -2.16 -23.93 -15.88
CA TRP A 390 -0.87 -23.55 -15.30
C TRP A 390 0.25 -24.46 -15.78
N LYS A 391 1.39 -23.85 -16.08
CA LYS A 391 2.65 -24.57 -16.23
C LYS A 391 3.29 -24.72 -14.84
N ASN A 392 3.72 -25.93 -14.54
CA ASN A 392 4.37 -26.25 -13.27
C ASN A 392 5.88 -26.39 -13.45
N ALA A 393 6.63 -25.99 -12.44
CA ALA A 393 8.07 -26.19 -12.41
C ALA A 393 8.44 -27.66 -12.21
N ASP A 394 9.53 -28.12 -12.82
CA ASP A 394 10.13 -29.41 -12.53
C ASP A 394 10.99 -29.31 -11.25
N ASN A 395 10.36 -29.55 -10.11
CA ASN A 395 11.01 -29.44 -8.80
C ASN A 395 12.20 -30.40 -8.66
N GLN A 396 12.17 -31.59 -9.27
CA GLN A 396 13.28 -32.55 -9.22
C GLN A 396 14.51 -32.00 -9.97
N LEU A 397 14.30 -31.40 -11.13
CA LEU A 397 15.35 -30.70 -11.86
C LEU A 397 15.90 -29.55 -11.04
N LEU A 398 15.04 -28.70 -10.49
CA LEU A 398 15.46 -27.50 -9.74
C LEU A 398 16.28 -27.89 -8.48
N GLU A 399 15.87 -28.92 -7.76
CA GLU A 399 16.58 -29.44 -6.57
C GLU A 399 17.94 -30.07 -6.92
N SER A 400 18.12 -30.57 -8.14
CA SER A 400 19.38 -31.15 -8.60
C SER A 400 20.48 -30.13 -8.92
N LEU A 401 20.11 -28.85 -9.10
CA LEU A 401 21.03 -27.79 -9.48
C LEU A 401 21.76 -27.20 -8.25
N PRO A 402 23.03 -26.73 -8.43
CA PRO A 402 23.76 -26.06 -7.34
C PRO A 402 23.02 -24.84 -6.76
N PRO A 403 23.24 -24.52 -5.46
CA PRO A 403 22.54 -23.44 -4.76
C PRO A 403 22.82 -22.03 -5.33
N ASP A 404 23.89 -21.87 -6.09
CA ASP A 404 24.31 -20.61 -6.73
C ASP A 404 24.18 -20.63 -8.26
N SER A 405 23.48 -21.63 -8.80
CA SER A 405 23.24 -21.76 -10.25
C SER A 405 22.22 -20.75 -10.74
N ASP A 406 22.32 -20.35 -12.00
CA ASP A 406 21.30 -19.57 -12.71
C ASP A 406 20.25 -20.44 -13.44
N GLY A 407 20.40 -21.77 -13.35
CA GLY A 407 19.47 -22.72 -13.98
C GLY A 407 18.06 -22.66 -13.40
N GLN A 408 17.92 -22.54 -12.07
CA GLN A 408 16.63 -22.47 -11.39
C GLN A 408 15.84 -21.24 -11.89
N GLN A 409 16.42 -20.03 -11.82
CA GLN A 409 15.74 -18.83 -12.27
C GLN A 409 15.44 -18.85 -13.77
N ALA A 410 16.32 -19.45 -14.59
CA ALA A 410 16.04 -19.56 -16.02
C ALA A 410 14.82 -20.42 -16.32
N HIS A 411 14.65 -21.52 -15.57
CA HIS A 411 13.47 -22.40 -15.67
C HIS A 411 12.18 -21.68 -15.21
N ILE A 412 12.22 -21.03 -14.04
CA ILE A 412 11.07 -20.28 -13.49
C ILE A 412 10.69 -19.13 -14.42
N THR A 413 11.66 -18.32 -14.86
CA THR A 413 11.40 -17.18 -15.78
C THR A 413 10.77 -17.63 -17.11
N ALA A 414 11.08 -18.84 -17.57
CA ALA A 414 10.48 -19.37 -18.78
C ALA A 414 8.96 -19.69 -18.66
N ILE A 415 8.45 -19.87 -17.47
CA ILE A 415 7.04 -20.21 -17.20
C ILE A 415 6.29 -19.15 -16.40
N GLN A 416 6.94 -18.13 -15.87
CA GLN A 416 6.41 -17.17 -14.89
C GLN A 416 5.14 -16.42 -15.31
N ASN A 417 4.83 -16.37 -16.61
CA ASN A 417 3.60 -15.74 -17.14
C ASN A 417 2.48 -16.74 -17.39
N ASP A 418 2.76 -18.03 -17.21
CA ASP A 418 1.86 -19.15 -17.46
C ASP A 418 1.70 -20.04 -16.20
N ASP A 419 2.39 -19.74 -15.10
CA ASP A 419 2.27 -20.45 -13.83
C ASP A 419 1.11 -19.93 -12.97
N GLY A 420 0.91 -20.52 -11.80
CA GLY A 420 -0.14 -20.13 -10.86
C GLY A 420 0.25 -19.04 -9.86
N TYR A 421 1.37 -18.35 -10.04
CA TYR A 421 1.94 -17.43 -9.06
C TYR A 421 1.93 -15.97 -9.51
N ASN A 422 1.42 -15.10 -8.67
CA ASN A 422 1.61 -13.63 -8.73
C ASN A 422 1.12 -13.05 -7.41
N TRP A 423 1.72 -11.97 -6.91
CA TRP A 423 1.23 -11.28 -5.70
C TRP A 423 -0.17 -10.67 -5.86
N GLY A 424 -0.55 -10.29 -7.09
CA GLY A 424 -1.90 -9.82 -7.36
C GLY A 424 -2.09 -8.31 -7.49
N TYR A 425 -1.03 -7.52 -7.53
CA TYR A 425 -1.10 -6.05 -7.69
C TYR A 425 -1.40 -5.61 -9.14
N ASN A 426 -2.29 -6.34 -9.82
CA ASN A 426 -2.75 -6.09 -11.19
C ASN A 426 -4.30 -6.03 -11.22
N PRO A 427 -4.95 -5.01 -10.60
CA PRO A 427 -6.39 -5.01 -10.37
C PRO A 427 -7.20 -4.91 -11.66
N VAL A 428 -8.18 -5.80 -11.80
CA VAL A 428 -9.17 -5.81 -12.91
C VAL A 428 -10.56 -5.44 -12.40
N LEU A 429 -11.03 -6.12 -11.35
CA LEU A 429 -12.32 -5.86 -10.69
C LEU A 429 -12.13 -5.99 -9.17
N TRP A 430 -12.47 -4.95 -8.44
CA TRP A 430 -12.15 -4.80 -7.02
C TRP A 430 -13.06 -5.58 -6.07
N GLY A 431 -14.34 -5.75 -6.44
CA GLY A 431 -15.39 -6.28 -5.54
C GLY A 431 -15.65 -7.78 -5.66
N VAL A 432 -14.74 -8.60 -6.23
CA VAL A 432 -14.93 -10.04 -6.41
C VAL A 432 -13.68 -10.81 -6.00
N PRO A 433 -13.80 -11.89 -5.20
CA PRO A 433 -12.66 -12.74 -4.84
C PRO A 433 -11.98 -13.36 -6.06
N LYS A 434 -10.63 -13.47 -6.02
CA LYS A 434 -9.80 -14.06 -7.09
C LYS A 434 -10.19 -15.51 -7.36
N GLY A 435 -10.43 -15.83 -8.64
CA GLY A 435 -10.87 -17.17 -9.06
C GLY A 435 -9.81 -18.25 -8.90
N SER A 436 -8.53 -17.93 -9.13
CA SER A 436 -7.44 -18.93 -9.05
C SER A 436 -7.21 -19.49 -7.63
N TYR A 437 -7.72 -18.82 -6.60
CA TYR A 437 -7.67 -19.30 -5.22
C TYR A 437 -8.88 -20.18 -4.84
N ALA A 438 -9.92 -20.24 -5.68
CA ALA A 438 -11.07 -21.10 -5.47
C ALA A 438 -10.89 -22.47 -6.17
N SER A 439 -11.66 -23.46 -5.74
CA SER A 439 -11.70 -24.80 -6.39
C SER A 439 -12.43 -24.77 -7.74
N ASP A 440 -13.41 -23.87 -7.89
CA ASP A 440 -14.06 -23.54 -9.16
C ASP A 440 -14.05 -22.01 -9.34
N PRO A 441 -13.41 -21.50 -10.38
CA PRO A 441 -13.34 -20.06 -10.65
C PRO A 441 -14.64 -19.48 -11.18
N ASN A 442 -15.62 -20.30 -11.57
CA ASN A 442 -16.88 -19.82 -12.13
C ASN A 442 -17.96 -19.67 -11.08
N GLY A 443 -18.78 -18.63 -11.22
CA GLY A 443 -19.95 -18.41 -10.39
C GLY A 443 -19.65 -18.11 -8.93
N SER A 444 -20.39 -18.78 -8.02
CA SER A 444 -20.44 -18.42 -6.59
C SER A 444 -19.45 -19.18 -5.70
N CYS A 445 -18.73 -20.18 -6.22
CA CYS A 445 -17.82 -21.02 -5.44
C CYS A 445 -16.75 -20.16 -4.73
N ARG A 446 -16.15 -19.20 -5.44
CA ARG A 446 -15.14 -18.27 -4.90
C ARG A 446 -15.67 -17.46 -3.70
N THR A 447 -16.92 -17.04 -3.71
CA THR A 447 -17.58 -16.33 -2.60
C THR A 447 -17.69 -17.22 -1.37
N LEU A 448 -18.22 -18.43 -1.53
CA LEU A 448 -18.41 -19.37 -0.43
C LEU A 448 -17.07 -19.78 0.21
N GLU A 449 -16.06 -20.08 -0.60
CA GLU A 449 -14.75 -20.51 -0.10
C GLU A 449 -13.99 -19.36 0.58
N PHE A 450 -14.09 -18.15 0.06
CA PHE A 450 -13.54 -16.97 0.72
C PHE A 450 -14.17 -16.74 2.10
N ARG A 451 -15.51 -16.84 2.21
CA ARG A 451 -16.24 -16.74 3.49
C ARG A 451 -15.81 -17.83 4.47
N LYS A 452 -15.61 -19.08 4.01
CA LYS A 452 -15.08 -20.18 4.82
C LYS A 452 -13.67 -19.86 5.36
N MET A 453 -12.81 -19.29 4.53
CA MET A 453 -11.47 -18.84 4.94
C MET A 453 -11.57 -17.79 6.06
N VAL A 454 -12.35 -16.73 5.86
CA VAL A 454 -12.52 -15.65 6.87
C VAL A 454 -13.03 -16.24 8.20
N GLN A 455 -14.05 -17.09 8.13
CA GLN A 455 -14.59 -17.74 9.32
C GLN A 455 -13.56 -18.64 10.03
N ALA A 456 -12.78 -19.41 9.27
CA ALA A 456 -11.73 -20.27 9.84
C ALA A 456 -10.64 -19.44 10.53
N LEU A 457 -10.21 -18.35 9.91
CA LEU A 457 -9.22 -17.44 10.50
C LEU A 457 -9.73 -16.74 11.76
N ASN A 458 -10.97 -16.27 11.76
CA ASN A 458 -11.56 -15.69 12.98
C ASN A 458 -11.60 -16.72 14.12
N ARG A 459 -11.98 -17.98 13.85
CA ARG A 459 -12.00 -19.07 14.84
C ARG A 459 -10.61 -19.48 15.33
N LEU A 460 -9.55 -19.21 14.54
CA LEU A 460 -8.15 -19.37 14.96
C LEU A 460 -7.65 -18.24 15.85
N GLY A 461 -8.43 -17.17 16.02
CA GLY A 461 -8.07 -16.01 16.82
C GLY A 461 -7.52 -14.83 16.03
N PHE A 462 -7.66 -14.81 14.70
CA PHE A 462 -7.24 -13.68 13.85
C PHE A 462 -8.41 -12.86 13.35
N ARG A 463 -8.23 -11.55 13.30
CA ARG A 463 -8.99 -10.64 12.44
C ARG A 463 -8.35 -10.58 11.07
N VAL A 464 -9.14 -10.44 10.01
CA VAL A 464 -8.66 -10.50 8.61
C VAL A 464 -8.56 -9.09 8.03
N VAL A 465 -7.40 -8.76 7.49
CA VAL A 465 -7.12 -7.52 6.75
C VAL A 465 -6.91 -7.85 5.29
N LEU A 466 -7.56 -7.10 4.39
CA LEU A 466 -7.34 -7.24 2.95
C LEU A 466 -6.42 -6.14 2.43
N ASP A 467 -5.51 -6.54 1.57
CA ASP A 467 -4.75 -5.61 0.73
C ASP A 467 -5.62 -5.16 -0.44
N VAL A 468 -5.82 -3.84 -0.56
CA VAL A 468 -6.67 -3.24 -1.60
C VAL A 468 -5.87 -2.30 -2.48
N VAL A 469 -5.98 -2.50 -3.80
CA VAL A 469 -5.22 -1.77 -4.82
C VAL A 469 -6.17 -0.85 -5.59
N TYR A 470 -6.47 0.31 -5.01
CA TYR A 470 -7.34 1.31 -5.63
C TYR A 470 -6.57 2.45 -6.32
N ASN A 471 -5.25 2.47 -6.22
CA ASN A 471 -4.41 3.53 -6.77
C ASN A 471 -4.20 3.43 -8.29
N HIS A 472 -4.38 2.25 -8.88
CA HIS A 472 -4.23 2.03 -10.33
C HIS A 472 -5.14 0.92 -10.85
N LEU A 473 -5.20 0.78 -12.18
CA LEU A 473 -5.89 -0.30 -12.90
C LEU A 473 -4.88 -1.06 -13.77
N HIS A 474 -5.07 -2.38 -13.91
CA HIS A 474 -4.21 -3.18 -14.79
C HIS A 474 -4.25 -2.70 -16.24
N ALA A 475 -5.43 -2.33 -16.75
CA ALA A 475 -5.65 -1.97 -18.15
C ALA A 475 -6.59 -0.78 -18.31
N SER A 476 -6.47 -0.08 -19.43
CA SER A 476 -7.31 1.04 -19.85
C SER A 476 -7.54 1.02 -21.37
N GLY A 477 -8.37 1.92 -21.87
CA GLY A 477 -8.70 2.04 -23.30
C GLY A 477 -9.70 1.01 -23.80
N PRO A 478 -10.12 1.10 -25.07
CA PRO A 478 -11.22 0.30 -25.62
C PRO A 478 -10.82 -1.11 -26.03
N SER A 479 -9.56 -1.37 -26.38
CA SER A 479 -9.10 -2.61 -27.01
C SER A 479 -8.56 -3.67 -26.06
N ASP A 480 -8.11 -3.29 -24.85
CA ASP A 480 -7.58 -4.25 -23.90
C ASP A 480 -8.71 -5.06 -23.25
N GLU A 481 -8.64 -6.39 -23.28
CA GLU A 481 -9.69 -7.28 -22.77
C GLU A 481 -9.92 -7.11 -21.26
N LYS A 482 -8.89 -6.76 -20.50
CA LYS A 482 -8.94 -6.54 -19.05
C LYS A 482 -9.33 -5.11 -18.65
N SER A 483 -9.49 -4.19 -19.60
CA SER A 483 -10.04 -2.87 -19.35
C SER A 483 -11.54 -2.95 -19.06
N VAL A 484 -12.01 -2.28 -18.01
CA VAL A 484 -13.43 -2.21 -17.62
C VAL A 484 -13.89 -0.77 -17.51
N LEU A 485 -13.35 -0.03 -16.55
CA LEU A 485 -13.80 1.31 -16.18
C LEU A 485 -13.61 2.32 -17.33
N ASP A 486 -12.42 2.34 -17.94
CA ASP A 486 -12.08 3.28 -19.03
C ASP A 486 -12.77 2.91 -20.36
N LYS A 487 -13.24 1.64 -20.52
CA LYS A 487 -14.13 1.24 -21.63
C LYS A 487 -15.51 1.91 -21.54
N ILE A 488 -16.07 1.99 -20.33
CA ILE A 488 -17.45 2.40 -20.08
C ILE A 488 -17.57 3.92 -20.03
N VAL A 489 -16.66 4.60 -19.28
CA VAL A 489 -16.63 6.06 -19.18
C VAL A 489 -15.20 6.55 -19.44
N PRO A 490 -14.81 6.67 -20.72
CA PRO A 490 -13.45 7.01 -21.11
C PRO A 490 -12.96 8.32 -20.50
N GLY A 491 -11.76 8.27 -19.87
CA GLY A 491 -11.10 9.45 -19.32
C GLY A 491 -11.65 9.98 -18.00
N TYR A 492 -12.51 9.23 -17.30
CA TYR A 492 -13.07 9.62 -16.01
C TYR A 492 -12.42 8.90 -14.82
N TYR A 493 -12.26 7.59 -14.89
CA TYR A 493 -11.74 6.78 -13.79
C TYR A 493 -10.22 6.82 -13.66
N VAL A 494 -9.51 7.10 -14.76
CA VAL A 494 -8.06 7.20 -14.83
C VAL A 494 -7.59 8.63 -14.81
N ARG A 495 -6.52 8.90 -14.05
CA ARG A 495 -5.93 10.24 -13.95
C ARG A 495 -5.12 10.57 -15.19
N ARG A 496 -5.26 11.80 -15.68
CA ARG A 496 -4.57 12.27 -16.88
C ARG A 496 -3.74 13.52 -16.60
N ASN A 497 -2.64 13.66 -17.34
CA ASN A 497 -1.81 14.86 -17.30
C ASN A 497 -2.46 16.03 -18.04
N THR A 498 -1.78 17.16 -18.12
CA THR A 498 -2.26 18.38 -18.79
C THR A 498 -2.45 18.24 -20.30
N ASP A 499 -1.88 17.24 -20.93
CA ASP A 499 -2.02 16.93 -22.36
C ASP A 499 -3.10 15.87 -22.64
N GLY A 500 -3.67 15.26 -21.58
CA GLY A 500 -4.69 14.24 -21.67
C GLY A 500 -4.14 12.81 -21.70
N HIS A 501 -2.82 12.62 -21.56
CA HIS A 501 -2.24 11.28 -21.43
C HIS A 501 -2.44 10.71 -20.02
N ILE A 502 -2.60 9.40 -19.91
CA ILE A 502 -2.77 8.70 -18.64
C ILE A 502 -1.50 8.82 -17.79
N GLU A 503 -1.67 9.18 -16.52
CA GLU A 503 -0.58 9.15 -15.54
C GLU A 503 -0.25 7.70 -15.13
N ASN A 504 1.06 7.42 -15.05
CA ASN A 504 1.60 6.08 -14.76
C ASN A 504 2.73 6.15 -13.72
N SER A 505 2.63 7.03 -12.75
CA SER A 505 3.68 7.18 -11.71
C SER A 505 3.66 6.05 -10.69
N THR A 506 2.56 5.30 -10.60
CA THR A 506 2.45 4.01 -9.90
C THR A 506 2.93 2.88 -10.82
N CYS A 507 2.28 1.72 -10.83
CA CYS A 507 2.60 0.68 -11.82
C CYS A 507 2.12 1.07 -13.22
N THR A 508 0.84 1.49 -13.34
CA THR A 508 0.20 1.88 -14.60
C THR A 508 -1.19 2.47 -14.32
N ASN A 509 -1.76 3.21 -15.26
CA ASN A 509 -3.17 3.65 -15.28
C ASN A 509 -3.69 4.18 -13.92
N ASN A 510 -3.05 5.21 -13.37
CA ASN A 510 -3.39 5.77 -12.06
C ASN A 510 -4.85 6.19 -11.96
N THR A 511 -5.55 5.80 -10.89
CA THR A 511 -6.96 6.15 -10.66
C THR A 511 -7.13 7.58 -10.18
N ALA A 512 -8.20 8.23 -10.62
CA ALA A 512 -8.55 9.61 -10.30
C ALA A 512 -9.51 9.66 -9.10
N SER A 513 -9.04 9.32 -7.89
CA SER A 513 -9.86 9.31 -6.67
C SER A 513 -10.39 10.70 -6.25
N GLU A 514 -9.93 11.77 -6.89
CA GLU A 514 -10.50 13.10 -6.81
C GLU A 514 -11.87 13.24 -7.47
N ASN A 515 -12.27 12.29 -8.33
CA ASN A 515 -13.57 12.28 -8.99
C ASN A 515 -14.61 11.55 -8.12
N PHE A 516 -15.84 12.08 -8.10
CA PHE A 516 -16.90 11.63 -7.19
C PHE A 516 -17.24 10.14 -7.34
N MET A 517 -17.46 9.65 -8.56
CA MET A 517 -17.85 8.24 -8.78
C MET A 517 -16.69 7.26 -8.60
N VAL A 518 -15.43 7.72 -8.65
CA VAL A 518 -14.26 6.91 -8.29
C VAL A 518 -14.21 6.71 -6.77
N GLU A 519 -14.31 7.82 -6.00
CA GLU A 519 -14.41 7.77 -4.54
C GLU A 519 -15.57 6.86 -4.09
N ARG A 520 -16.72 7.00 -4.74
CA ARG A 520 -17.90 6.20 -4.46
C ARG A 520 -17.66 4.72 -4.71
N LEU A 521 -17.11 4.34 -5.87
CA LEU A 521 -16.82 2.93 -6.19
C LEU A 521 -15.88 2.30 -5.15
N ILE A 522 -14.82 3.04 -4.74
CA ILE A 522 -13.90 2.59 -3.67
C ILE A 522 -14.67 2.33 -2.38
N ILE A 523 -15.54 3.25 -1.95
CA ILE A 523 -16.29 3.12 -0.69
C ILE A 523 -17.31 1.97 -0.77
N ASP A 524 -18.03 1.84 -1.89
CA ASP A 524 -19.02 0.77 -2.10
C ASP A 524 -18.34 -0.62 -2.11
N ASP A 525 -17.12 -0.74 -2.64
CA ASP A 525 -16.36 -1.99 -2.60
C ASP A 525 -15.85 -2.31 -1.19
N LEU A 526 -15.35 -1.33 -0.44
CA LEU A 526 -14.97 -1.51 0.97
C LEU A 526 -16.17 -1.96 1.82
N LEU A 527 -17.36 -1.41 1.57
CA LEU A 527 -18.61 -1.84 2.23
C LEU A 527 -18.95 -3.30 1.89
N CYS A 528 -18.81 -3.72 0.63
CA CYS A 528 -19.03 -5.10 0.23
C CYS A 528 -18.07 -6.05 0.99
N TRP A 529 -16.77 -5.75 1.02
CA TRP A 529 -15.80 -6.57 1.75
C TRP A 529 -16.08 -6.60 3.26
N ALA A 530 -16.45 -5.46 3.86
CA ALA A 530 -16.74 -5.37 5.28
C ALA A 530 -18.02 -6.10 5.66
N VAL A 531 -19.11 -5.92 4.90
CA VAL A 531 -20.46 -6.44 5.26
C VAL A 531 -20.67 -7.85 4.74
N ASP A 532 -20.43 -8.07 3.42
CA ASP A 532 -20.74 -9.34 2.79
C ASP A 532 -19.67 -10.41 3.04
N TYR A 533 -18.41 -10.02 3.23
CA TYR A 533 -17.29 -10.93 3.52
C TYR A 533 -16.79 -10.84 4.95
N LYS A 534 -17.29 -9.88 5.76
CA LYS A 534 -17.02 -9.72 7.20
C LYS A 534 -15.52 -9.59 7.53
N VAL A 535 -14.74 -8.89 6.65
CA VAL A 535 -13.34 -8.59 6.92
C VAL A 535 -13.18 -7.48 7.97
N ASP A 536 -12.01 -7.40 8.62
CA ASP A 536 -11.78 -6.61 9.82
C ASP A 536 -10.87 -5.41 9.63
N GLY A 537 -10.34 -5.23 8.41
CA GLY A 537 -9.47 -4.11 8.10
C GLY A 537 -9.02 -4.08 6.65
N PHE A 538 -8.36 -2.96 6.27
CA PHE A 538 -7.87 -2.76 4.91
C PHE A 538 -6.49 -2.11 4.92
N ARG A 539 -5.55 -2.68 4.17
CA ARG A 539 -4.28 -2.06 3.80
C ARG A 539 -4.41 -1.50 2.38
N PHE A 540 -4.15 -0.21 2.23
CA PHE A 540 -4.21 0.46 0.94
C PHE A 540 -2.83 0.50 0.30
N ASP A 541 -2.69 -0.22 -0.81
CA ASP A 541 -1.53 -0.12 -1.69
C ASP A 541 -1.38 1.32 -2.19
N LEU A 542 -0.15 1.87 -2.13
CA LEU A 542 0.17 3.24 -2.53
C LEU A 542 -0.92 4.27 -2.11
N MET A 543 -1.33 4.21 -0.84
CA MET A 543 -2.37 5.08 -0.25
C MET A 543 -2.11 6.57 -0.53
N GLY A 544 -0.85 6.97 -0.65
CA GLY A 544 -0.43 8.33 -1.00
C GLY A 544 -0.93 8.82 -2.37
N HIS A 545 -1.36 7.93 -3.27
CA HIS A 545 -1.98 8.28 -4.56
C HIS A 545 -3.50 8.47 -4.50
N ILE A 546 -4.12 8.11 -3.35
CA ILE A 546 -5.55 8.31 -3.08
C ILE A 546 -5.73 9.67 -2.38
N MET A 547 -6.83 10.36 -2.65
CA MET A 547 -7.12 11.62 -1.97
C MET A 547 -7.44 11.40 -0.49
N LYS A 548 -6.90 12.26 0.40
CA LYS A 548 -7.19 12.23 1.84
C LYS A 548 -8.69 12.23 2.12
N ARG A 549 -9.48 13.02 1.35
CA ARG A 549 -10.94 13.06 1.49
C ARG A 549 -11.55 11.67 1.33
N THR A 550 -11.15 10.93 0.31
CA THR A 550 -11.64 9.58 0.03
C THR A 550 -11.33 8.64 1.21
N MET A 551 -10.11 8.68 1.75
CA MET A 551 -9.73 7.87 2.91
C MET A 551 -10.53 8.21 4.17
N VAL A 552 -10.75 9.49 4.43
CA VAL A 552 -11.55 9.95 5.59
C VAL A 552 -13.02 9.58 5.42
N ASN A 553 -13.59 9.74 4.21
CA ASN A 553 -14.97 9.34 3.92
C ASN A 553 -15.14 7.82 4.05
N ALA A 554 -14.21 7.02 3.52
CA ALA A 554 -14.21 5.57 3.69
C ALA A 554 -14.20 5.17 5.18
N LYS A 555 -13.32 5.77 5.98
CA LYS A 555 -13.27 5.54 7.42
C LYS A 555 -14.60 5.88 8.10
N ASN A 556 -15.19 7.04 7.80
CA ASN A 556 -16.45 7.48 8.41
C ASN A 556 -17.59 6.54 8.07
N VAL A 557 -17.70 6.11 6.81
CA VAL A 557 -18.75 5.19 6.36
C VAL A 557 -18.58 3.82 7.00
N LEU A 558 -17.36 3.26 7.00
CA LEU A 558 -17.08 1.97 7.65
C LEU A 558 -17.36 2.03 9.16
N SER A 559 -16.91 3.10 9.86
CA SER A 559 -17.14 3.27 11.30
C SER A 559 -18.60 3.46 11.67
N SER A 560 -19.49 3.76 10.72
CA SER A 560 -20.95 3.86 10.94
C SER A 560 -21.68 2.52 10.92
N LEU A 561 -21.00 1.44 10.50
CA LEU A 561 -21.58 0.09 10.52
C LEU A 561 -21.77 -0.39 11.95
N SER A 562 -22.83 -1.16 12.19
CA SER A 562 -23.12 -1.75 13.49
C SER A 562 -23.56 -3.22 13.37
N LYS A 563 -23.33 -4.00 14.41
CA LYS A 563 -23.73 -5.42 14.45
C LYS A 563 -25.22 -5.60 14.19
N ASP A 564 -26.06 -4.77 14.79
CA ASP A 564 -27.53 -4.88 14.71
C ASP A 564 -28.06 -4.60 13.29
N ALA A 565 -27.48 -3.59 12.61
CA ALA A 565 -27.96 -3.16 11.29
C ALA A 565 -27.23 -3.89 10.13
N ASN A 566 -25.95 -4.17 10.28
CA ASN A 566 -25.08 -4.61 9.18
C ASN A 566 -24.39 -5.96 9.45
N GLY A 567 -24.51 -6.52 10.64
CA GLY A 567 -23.85 -7.77 11.02
C GLY A 567 -22.31 -7.63 11.18
N VAL A 568 -21.81 -6.41 11.42
CA VAL A 568 -20.38 -6.13 11.65
C VAL A 568 -20.22 -4.93 12.58
N GLU A 569 -19.17 -4.91 13.42
CA GLU A 569 -18.79 -3.78 14.25
C GLU A 569 -17.82 -2.87 13.52
N GLY A 570 -18.33 -1.78 12.95
CA GLY A 570 -17.55 -0.90 12.08
C GLY A 570 -16.45 -0.12 12.82
N SER A 571 -16.63 0.12 14.13
CA SER A 571 -15.61 0.79 14.96
C SER A 571 -14.33 -0.03 15.12
N ASP A 572 -14.39 -1.34 14.86
CA ASP A 572 -13.27 -2.28 14.95
C ASP A 572 -12.52 -2.46 13.61
N ILE A 573 -12.97 -1.82 12.52
CA ILE A 573 -12.33 -1.92 11.20
C ILE A 573 -11.16 -0.95 11.15
N TYR A 574 -9.94 -1.52 11.06
CA TYR A 574 -8.72 -0.72 11.00
C TYR A 574 -8.27 -0.44 9.56
N LEU A 575 -7.93 0.84 9.28
CA LEU A 575 -7.43 1.29 7.97
C LEU A 575 -5.98 1.77 8.09
N TYR A 576 -5.13 1.29 7.18
CA TYR A 576 -3.74 1.75 7.05
C TYR A 576 -3.24 1.54 5.62
N GLY A 577 -2.07 2.09 5.30
CA GLY A 577 -1.49 1.90 3.98
C GLY A 577 -0.16 2.60 3.76
N GLU A 578 0.30 2.58 2.53
CA GLU A 578 1.55 3.20 2.09
C GLU A 578 1.33 4.68 1.77
N GLY A 579 1.69 5.53 2.70
CA GLY A 579 1.52 6.98 2.59
C GLY A 579 2.67 7.69 1.86
N TRP A 580 3.23 7.10 0.81
CA TRP A 580 4.34 7.68 0.06
C TRP A 580 3.89 8.89 -0.76
N ASP A 581 4.64 10.02 -0.71
CA ASP A 581 4.32 11.27 -1.41
C ASP A 581 5.21 11.44 -2.64
N PHE A 582 4.79 10.87 -3.78
CA PHE A 582 5.55 10.89 -5.03
C PHE A 582 4.62 10.97 -6.28
N GLY A 583 5.22 11.05 -7.46
CA GLY A 583 4.49 11.12 -8.72
C GLY A 583 3.73 12.43 -8.91
N GLU A 584 2.66 12.40 -9.71
CA GLU A 584 1.85 13.57 -10.07
C GLU A 584 1.01 14.13 -8.91
N VAL A 585 0.83 13.37 -7.84
CA VAL A 585 0.09 13.79 -6.64
C VAL A 585 0.98 14.43 -5.58
N ALA A 586 2.30 14.29 -5.72
CA ALA A 586 3.25 14.77 -4.74
C ALA A 586 3.03 16.24 -4.37
N LYS A 587 3.25 16.57 -3.08
CA LYS A 587 3.07 17.92 -2.55
C LYS A 587 1.67 18.50 -2.80
N ASN A 588 0.65 17.65 -2.82
CA ASN A 588 -0.74 18.01 -3.05
C ASN A 588 -1.01 18.60 -4.45
N ALA A 589 -0.22 18.26 -5.46
CA ALA A 589 -0.34 18.84 -6.80
C ALA A 589 -1.67 18.52 -7.51
N ARG A 590 -2.38 17.47 -7.09
CA ARG A 590 -3.69 17.05 -7.61
C ARG A 590 -4.83 17.19 -6.58
N GLY A 591 -4.59 17.85 -5.47
CA GLY A 591 -5.43 17.91 -4.28
C GLY A 591 -4.72 17.28 -3.09
N THR A 592 -5.26 17.45 -1.88
CA THR A 592 -4.64 16.87 -0.66
C THR A 592 -4.69 15.35 -0.73
N ASN A 593 -3.53 14.73 -0.95
CA ASN A 593 -3.38 13.28 -1.02
C ASN A 593 -3.25 12.65 0.38
N ALA A 594 -3.42 11.32 0.46
CA ALA A 594 -3.33 10.58 1.71
C ALA A 594 -1.89 10.15 2.05
N SER A 595 -0.94 11.10 1.97
CA SER A 595 0.45 10.88 2.38
C SER A 595 0.58 10.80 3.90
N GLN A 596 1.70 10.22 4.40
CA GLN A 596 2.03 10.11 5.82
C GLN A 596 1.78 11.43 6.57
N PHE A 597 2.29 12.54 6.01
CA PHE A 597 2.17 13.86 6.62
C PHE A 597 0.78 14.48 6.52
N ASN A 598 -0.07 14.02 5.61
CA ASN A 598 -1.41 14.54 5.44
C ASN A 598 -2.46 13.78 6.28
N VAL A 599 -2.28 12.47 6.52
CA VAL A 599 -3.28 11.64 7.23
C VAL A 599 -3.19 11.73 8.76
N HIS A 600 -2.18 12.38 9.32
CA HIS A 600 -2.06 12.53 10.78
C HIS A 600 -3.33 13.15 11.39
N GLY A 601 -3.73 12.71 12.57
CA GLY A 601 -4.94 13.15 13.27
C GLY A 601 -6.24 12.53 12.75
N THR A 602 -6.18 11.66 11.73
CA THR A 602 -7.36 10.96 11.19
C THR A 602 -7.57 9.58 11.84
N GLY A 603 -6.57 9.04 12.52
CA GLY A 603 -6.55 7.67 13.04
C GLY A 603 -6.43 6.60 11.93
N ILE A 604 -5.96 6.97 10.73
CA ILE A 604 -5.56 6.07 9.65
C ILE A 604 -4.08 5.82 9.78
N GLY A 605 -3.65 4.56 9.76
CA GLY A 605 -2.26 4.17 9.90
C GLY A 605 -1.44 4.35 8.62
N SER A 606 -0.14 4.59 8.77
CA SER A 606 0.81 4.58 7.66
C SER A 606 2.08 3.83 8.06
N PHE A 607 2.67 3.11 7.10
CA PHE A 607 3.94 2.42 7.29
C PHE A 607 5.06 3.39 7.66
N ASN A 608 5.86 3.00 8.67
CA ASN A 608 7.01 3.77 9.15
C ASN A 608 8.31 3.29 8.49
N ASP A 609 8.61 3.81 7.31
CA ASP A 609 9.86 3.53 6.58
C ASP A 609 11.11 4.07 7.30
N ARG A 610 10.98 5.08 8.19
CA ARG A 610 12.11 5.69 8.88
C ARG A 610 12.78 4.73 9.86
N ILE A 611 11.97 3.95 10.62
CA ILE A 611 12.53 2.95 11.53
C ILE A 611 13.16 1.79 10.75
N ARG A 612 12.53 1.31 9.67
CA ARG A 612 13.09 0.29 8.78
C ARG A 612 14.46 0.70 8.25
N ASP A 613 14.55 1.89 7.65
CA ASP A 613 15.77 2.39 7.03
C ASP A 613 16.89 2.64 8.05
N ALA A 614 16.54 3.11 9.25
CA ALA A 614 17.51 3.27 10.34
C ALA A 614 18.06 1.92 10.85
N LEU A 615 17.21 0.90 10.92
CA LEU A 615 17.60 -0.45 11.36
C LEU A 615 18.44 -1.18 10.31
N LEU A 616 17.99 -1.22 9.06
CA LEU A 616 18.61 -2.01 8.00
C LEU A 616 19.73 -1.28 7.25
N GLY A 617 19.67 0.06 7.21
CA GLY A 617 20.64 0.92 6.50
C GLY A 617 20.22 1.26 5.09
N GLY A 618 19.97 2.56 4.86
CA GLY A 618 19.52 3.10 3.59
C GLY A 618 18.12 2.70 3.19
N SER A 619 17.60 3.34 2.14
CA SER A 619 16.32 2.95 1.56
C SER A 619 16.46 1.69 0.68
N PRO A 620 15.36 1.03 0.30
CA PRO A 620 15.37 -0.11 -0.64
C PRO A 620 15.99 0.21 -2.00
N PHE A 621 16.05 1.48 -2.39
CA PHE A 621 16.68 1.97 -3.62
C PHE A 621 18.15 2.35 -3.46
N GLY A 622 18.69 2.24 -2.22
CA GLY A 622 20.08 2.53 -1.90
C GLY A 622 21.05 1.43 -2.34
N HIS A 623 22.33 1.59 -1.99
CA HIS A 623 23.33 0.57 -2.27
C HIS A 623 23.07 -0.70 -1.45
N PRO A 624 23.10 -1.91 -2.03
CA PRO A 624 22.72 -3.15 -1.35
C PRO A 624 23.60 -3.51 -0.14
N LEU A 625 24.80 -2.97 -0.03
CA LEU A 625 25.70 -3.17 1.12
C LEU A 625 25.67 -2.03 2.15
N GLN A 626 24.82 -1.03 1.99
CA GLN A 626 24.73 0.06 2.96
C GLN A 626 24.19 -0.46 4.28
N GLN A 627 24.94 -0.30 5.37
CA GLN A 627 24.62 -0.82 6.69
C GLN A 627 23.83 0.19 7.54
N GLY A 628 23.01 -0.32 8.45
CA GLY A 628 22.27 0.40 9.47
C GLY A 628 22.57 -0.12 10.88
N PHE A 629 21.70 0.25 11.83
CA PHE A 629 21.85 -0.06 13.24
C PHE A 629 21.99 -1.56 13.52
N VAL A 630 21.12 -2.39 12.93
CA VAL A 630 21.12 -3.86 13.12
C VAL A 630 22.12 -4.56 12.20
N THR A 631 22.40 -4.01 11.02
CA THR A 631 23.27 -4.69 10.04
C THR A 631 24.76 -4.40 10.20
N GLY A 632 25.16 -3.72 11.29
CA GLY A 632 26.53 -3.63 11.74
C GLY A 632 27.28 -2.34 11.35
N LEU A 633 26.57 -1.25 11.01
CA LEU A 633 27.18 0.07 10.74
C LEU A 633 28.17 0.44 11.84
N LEU A 634 29.42 0.74 11.50
CA LEU A 634 30.54 1.04 12.40
C LEU A 634 31.01 -0.17 13.26
N LEU A 635 30.10 -1.00 13.75
CA LEU A 635 30.38 -2.05 14.77
C LEU A 635 30.89 -3.34 14.14
N GLN A 636 30.38 -3.73 12.97
CA GLN A 636 30.79 -4.88 12.18
C GLN A 636 30.80 -4.50 10.67
N PRO A 637 31.82 -3.74 10.21
CA PRO A 637 31.83 -3.21 8.86
C PRO A 637 31.97 -4.30 7.81
N ASN A 638 31.17 -4.24 6.75
CA ASN A 638 31.13 -5.21 5.63
C ASN A 638 32.05 -4.85 4.46
N GLY A 639 32.85 -3.79 4.60
CA GLY A 639 33.76 -3.29 3.56
C GLY A 639 33.16 -2.24 2.61
N TYR A 640 31.89 -1.91 2.75
CA TYR A 640 31.28 -0.77 2.06
C TYR A 640 31.75 0.55 2.70
N ASP A 641 32.21 1.51 1.89
CA ASP A 641 32.69 2.81 2.36
C ASP A 641 31.50 3.79 2.59
N HIS A 642 31.18 4.04 3.83
CA HIS A 642 30.19 5.04 4.24
C HIS A 642 30.78 6.46 4.41
N GLY A 643 32.04 6.68 4.07
CA GLY A 643 32.76 7.96 4.22
C GLY A 643 33.68 8.02 5.45
N GLY A 644 34.05 6.85 6.01
CA GLY A 644 34.99 6.69 7.10
C GLY A 644 34.35 6.73 8.49
N LYS A 645 35.14 6.30 9.50
CA LYS A 645 34.68 5.99 10.88
C LYS A 645 33.93 7.13 11.59
N GLU A 646 34.34 8.39 11.41
CA GLU A 646 33.66 9.53 12.05
C GLU A 646 32.29 9.79 11.42
N VAL A 647 32.15 9.56 10.10
CA VAL A 647 30.85 9.65 9.42
C VAL A 647 29.95 8.50 9.87
N GLU A 648 30.47 7.28 9.90
CA GLU A 648 29.74 6.09 10.37
C GLU A 648 29.25 6.25 11.81
N LYS A 649 30.10 6.79 12.71
CA LYS A 649 29.73 7.07 14.10
C LYS A 649 28.57 8.07 14.18
N LYS A 650 28.61 9.13 13.36
CA LYS A 650 27.52 10.10 13.29
C LYS A 650 26.25 9.48 12.71
N MET A 651 26.38 8.68 11.64
CA MET A 651 25.25 7.99 11.04
C MET A 651 24.58 7.02 12.03
N LEU A 652 25.36 6.25 12.78
CA LEU A 652 24.83 5.33 13.79
C LEU A 652 24.11 6.07 14.92
N ALA A 653 24.65 7.22 15.36
CA ALA A 653 24.01 8.05 16.38
C ALA A 653 22.67 8.65 15.90
N VAL A 654 22.62 9.15 14.66
CA VAL A 654 21.39 9.65 14.05
C VAL A 654 20.37 8.51 13.82
N ALA A 655 20.81 7.34 13.36
CA ALA A 655 19.94 6.16 13.21
C ALA A 655 19.30 5.79 14.55
N LYS A 656 20.06 5.89 15.67
CA LYS A 656 19.50 5.66 17.01
C LYS A 656 18.39 6.66 17.36
N ASP A 657 18.54 7.95 17.03
CA ASP A 657 17.47 8.95 17.23
C ASP A 657 16.21 8.57 16.43
N HIS A 658 16.36 8.16 15.17
CA HIS A 658 15.22 7.68 14.33
C HIS A 658 14.52 6.46 14.96
N ILE A 659 15.30 5.51 15.49
CA ILE A 659 14.77 4.31 16.15
C ILE A 659 14.00 4.72 17.43
N GLN A 660 14.55 5.63 18.24
CA GLN A 660 13.89 6.12 19.45
C GLN A 660 12.55 6.82 19.11
N VAL A 661 12.50 7.64 18.06
CA VAL A 661 11.27 8.25 17.56
C VAL A 661 10.27 7.18 17.11
N GLY A 662 10.72 6.17 16.33
CA GLY A 662 9.88 5.05 15.88
C GLY A 662 9.35 4.21 17.04
N MET A 663 10.20 3.89 18.04
CA MET A 663 9.79 3.16 19.25
C MET A 663 8.80 3.95 20.10
N ALA A 664 8.79 5.29 20.03
CA ALA A 664 7.78 6.15 20.63
C ALA A 664 6.56 6.38 19.72
N ALA A 665 6.20 5.40 18.86
CA ALA A 665 5.10 5.46 17.90
C ALA A 665 5.20 6.58 16.87
N ASN A 666 6.41 7.00 16.53
CA ASN A 666 6.66 8.03 15.53
C ASN A 666 5.89 9.35 15.78
N LEU A 667 5.64 9.67 17.05
CA LEU A 667 4.84 10.81 17.48
C LEU A 667 5.57 12.13 17.24
N LYS A 668 4.95 13.04 16.48
CA LYS A 668 5.53 14.34 16.12
C LYS A 668 5.81 15.26 17.31
N ASP A 669 5.03 15.15 18.36
CA ASP A 669 5.14 15.99 19.57
C ASP A 669 5.85 15.28 20.74
N PHE A 670 6.33 14.03 20.56
CA PHE A 670 7.11 13.32 21.59
C PHE A 670 8.46 14.01 21.78
N VAL A 671 8.79 14.36 23.03
CA VAL A 671 10.03 15.03 23.39
C VAL A 671 11.08 14.00 23.82
N LEU A 672 12.25 14.05 23.20
CA LEU A 672 13.40 13.19 23.50
C LEU A 672 14.70 13.98 23.50
N THR A 673 15.74 13.45 24.15
CA THR A 673 17.11 13.98 24.02
C THR A 673 17.81 13.33 22.84
N ASN A 674 18.18 14.11 21.82
CA ASN A 674 18.84 13.61 20.62
C ASN A 674 20.34 13.28 20.84
N CYS A 675 21.01 12.73 19.83
CA CYS A 675 22.44 12.40 19.85
C CYS A 675 23.34 13.63 20.09
N GLY A 676 22.86 14.84 19.83
CA GLY A 676 23.53 16.10 20.14
C GLY A 676 23.34 16.57 21.57
N GLY A 677 22.54 15.92 22.41
CA GLY A 677 22.23 16.29 23.78
C GLY A 677 21.16 17.39 23.91
N GLN A 678 20.42 17.68 22.85
CA GLN A 678 19.34 18.67 22.86
C GLN A 678 17.98 17.97 23.08
N GLU A 679 17.11 18.61 23.87
CA GLU A 679 15.70 18.23 23.91
C GLU A 679 15.02 18.71 22.63
N VAL A 680 14.47 17.79 21.87
CA VAL A 680 13.79 18.05 20.61
C VAL A 680 12.46 17.28 20.54
N LYS A 681 11.52 17.77 19.74
CA LYS A 681 10.32 17.01 19.39
C LYS A 681 10.65 15.98 18.29
N GLY A 682 9.87 14.91 18.20
CA GLY A 682 9.99 13.94 17.10
C GLY A 682 9.94 14.60 15.73
N SER A 683 9.11 15.63 15.55
CA SER A 683 9.02 16.42 14.31
C SER A 683 10.25 17.28 14.02
N GLU A 684 11.13 17.48 14.99
CA GLU A 684 12.41 18.22 14.84
C GLU A 684 13.60 17.28 14.65
N VAL A 685 13.38 15.98 14.63
CA VAL A 685 14.36 14.98 14.20
C VAL A 685 14.23 14.81 12.68
N TYR A 686 15.33 14.97 11.95
CA TYR A 686 15.34 14.96 10.50
C TYR A 686 16.12 13.78 9.94
N SER A 687 15.63 13.23 8.83
CA SER A 687 16.37 12.28 7.98
C SER A 687 17.52 12.99 7.23
N TYR A 688 18.37 12.22 6.55
CA TYR A 688 19.53 12.78 5.83
C TYR A 688 19.15 13.72 4.66
N ASP A 689 17.95 13.57 4.11
CA ASP A 689 17.37 14.42 3.07
C ASP A 689 16.59 15.63 3.63
N GLY A 690 16.61 15.83 4.95
CA GLY A 690 16.01 16.98 5.63
C GLY A 690 14.49 16.89 5.82
N ILE A 691 13.90 15.70 5.66
CA ILE A 691 12.48 15.45 5.94
C ILE A 691 12.33 15.09 7.42
N SER A 692 11.25 15.55 8.06
CA SER A 692 10.91 15.16 9.44
C SER A 692 10.74 13.64 9.54
N VAL A 693 11.30 13.04 10.61
CA VAL A 693 11.16 11.62 10.87
C VAL A 693 9.75 11.29 11.36
N ALA A 694 9.22 12.11 12.27
CA ALA A 694 7.92 11.86 12.88
C ALA A 694 6.76 12.54 12.13
N TYR A 695 5.65 11.82 12.01
CA TYR A 695 4.43 12.32 11.38
C TYR A 695 3.15 12.05 12.19
N ALA A 696 3.13 11.06 13.11
CA ALA A 696 1.93 10.60 13.79
C ALA A 696 1.47 11.56 14.89
N SER A 697 0.16 11.70 15.08
CA SER A 697 -0.48 12.39 16.20
C SER A 697 -0.93 11.41 17.30
N ASN A 698 -1.19 10.15 16.94
CA ASN A 698 -1.60 9.08 17.83
C ASN A 698 -0.83 7.79 17.53
N PRO A 699 -0.63 6.90 18.51
CA PRO A 699 0.15 5.67 18.29
C PRO A 699 -0.46 4.75 17.22
N THR A 700 -1.77 4.77 17.05
CA THR A 700 -2.47 3.95 16.04
C THR A 700 -2.30 4.44 14.59
N GLU A 701 -1.65 5.60 14.38
CA GLU A 701 -1.35 6.15 13.05
C GLU A 701 0.00 5.68 12.52
N THR A 702 0.73 4.88 13.29
CA THR A 702 2.05 4.34 12.90
C THR A 702 2.00 2.83 12.86
N VAL A 703 2.38 2.27 11.70
CA VAL A 703 2.64 0.84 11.49
C VAL A 703 4.16 0.65 11.40
N ASN A 704 4.76 0.17 12.49
CA ASN A 704 6.20 -0.11 12.56
C ASN A 704 6.50 -1.47 11.93
N TYR A 705 7.46 -1.52 11.01
CA TYR A 705 7.85 -2.74 10.32
C TYR A 705 9.36 -2.76 10.03
N ILE A 706 9.88 -3.94 9.76
CA ILE A 706 11.28 -4.16 9.38
C ILE A 706 11.40 -4.76 7.97
N SER A 707 10.43 -5.57 7.58
CA SER A 707 10.31 -6.22 6.28
C SER A 707 8.83 -6.33 5.91
N ALA A 708 8.55 -6.50 4.62
CA ALA A 708 7.24 -6.76 4.04
C ALA A 708 7.41 -7.71 2.85
N HIS A 709 6.34 -7.98 2.09
CA HIS A 709 6.45 -8.75 0.85
C HIS A 709 7.39 -8.10 -0.17
N ASP A 710 7.43 -6.75 -0.21
CA ASP A 710 8.35 -5.97 -1.04
C ASP A 710 9.81 -6.13 -0.60
N ASN A 711 10.71 -6.12 -1.56
CA ASN A 711 12.16 -6.25 -1.40
C ASN A 711 12.60 -7.61 -0.84
N GLU A 712 13.83 -7.70 -0.35
CA GLU A 712 14.39 -8.93 0.22
C GLU A 712 13.71 -9.25 1.57
N THR A 713 13.61 -10.54 1.93
CA THR A 713 13.18 -10.93 3.28
C THR A 713 14.16 -10.41 4.35
N LEU A 714 13.73 -10.38 5.61
CA LEU A 714 14.58 -9.91 6.70
C LEU A 714 15.89 -10.71 6.81
N PHE A 715 15.83 -12.04 6.72
CA PHE A 715 17.03 -12.87 6.77
C PHE A 715 17.94 -12.68 5.56
N ASP A 716 17.37 -12.49 4.37
CA ASP A 716 18.11 -12.24 3.15
C ASP A 716 18.88 -10.90 3.21
N ILE A 717 18.21 -9.82 3.63
CA ILE A 717 18.85 -8.50 3.71
C ILE A 717 19.93 -8.44 4.81
N ILE A 718 19.71 -9.10 5.95
CA ILE A 718 20.74 -9.26 6.98
C ILE A 718 21.94 -10.02 6.41
N SER A 719 21.72 -11.14 5.71
CA SER A 719 22.79 -11.93 5.10
C SER A 719 23.53 -11.19 4.00
N LEU A 720 22.87 -10.26 3.31
CA LEU A 720 23.48 -9.42 2.27
C LEU A 720 24.36 -8.32 2.87
N LYS A 721 23.84 -7.60 3.88
CA LYS A 721 24.43 -6.38 4.43
C LYS A 721 25.47 -6.62 5.52
N THR A 722 25.44 -7.78 6.20
CA THR A 722 26.44 -8.12 7.22
C THR A 722 27.75 -8.62 6.59
N PRO A 723 28.88 -8.56 7.32
CA PRO A 723 30.15 -9.13 6.85
C PRO A 723 30.01 -10.62 6.51
N ALA A 724 30.67 -11.06 5.44
CA ALA A 724 30.60 -12.46 5.03
C ALA A 724 31.15 -13.43 6.11
N GLY A 725 32.09 -12.96 6.92
CA GLY A 725 32.77 -13.80 7.91
C GLY A 725 32.06 -13.97 9.27
N ILE A 726 30.89 -13.35 9.50
CA ILE A 726 30.13 -13.63 10.74
C ILE A 726 29.41 -14.98 10.64
N SER A 727 29.15 -15.59 11.79
CA SER A 727 28.48 -16.88 11.85
C SER A 727 27.01 -16.81 11.47
N VAL A 728 26.42 -17.96 11.15
CA VAL A 728 24.95 -18.06 10.94
C VAL A 728 24.20 -17.78 12.24
N ASP A 729 24.74 -18.16 13.39
CA ASP A 729 24.17 -17.84 14.71
C ASP A 729 24.04 -16.34 14.92
N GLU A 730 25.09 -15.56 14.59
CA GLU A 730 25.03 -14.08 14.67
C GLU A 730 23.98 -13.52 13.72
N ARG A 731 23.86 -14.02 12.48
CA ARG A 731 22.80 -13.59 11.54
C ARG A 731 21.40 -13.88 12.07
N CYS A 732 21.20 -15.07 12.67
CA CYS A 732 19.93 -15.43 13.30
C CYS A 732 19.62 -14.51 14.49
N ARG A 733 20.61 -14.17 15.31
CA ARG A 733 20.42 -13.23 16.42
C ARG A 733 20.10 -11.82 15.94
N LEU A 734 20.71 -11.35 14.85
CA LEU A 734 20.38 -10.04 14.24
C LEU A 734 18.94 -10.01 13.71
N ASN A 735 18.46 -11.10 13.11
CA ASN A 735 17.06 -11.25 12.69
C ASN A 735 16.11 -11.14 13.88
N HIS A 736 16.38 -11.89 14.95
CA HIS A 736 15.60 -11.81 16.17
C HIS A 736 15.64 -10.42 16.83
N LEU A 737 16.80 -9.80 16.88
CA LEU A 737 16.96 -8.45 17.42
C LEU A 737 16.14 -7.43 16.64
N ALA A 738 16.13 -7.51 15.31
CA ALA A 738 15.33 -6.63 14.44
C ALA A 738 13.83 -6.76 14.72
N THR A 739 13.30 -7.98 14.77
CA THR A 739 11.88 -8.23 15.07
C THR A 739 11.51 -7.81 16.50
N SER A 740 12.42 -7.96 17.49
CA SER A 740 12.19 -7.52 18.86
C SER A 740 12.06 -6.00 19.00
N ILE A 741 12.82 -5.22 18.23
CA ILE A 741 12.71 -3.75 18.23
C ILE A 741 11.31 -3.33 17.75
N ILE A 742 10.81 -3.97 16.69
CA ILE A 742 9.46 -3.69 16.18
C ILE A 742 8.41 -4.09 17.22
N ALA A 743 8.52 -5.27 17.82
CA ALA A 743 7.58 -5.76 18.82
C ALA A 743 7.53 -4.90 20.08
N PHE A 744 8.64 -4.34 20.55
CA PHE A 744 8.69 -3.49 21.74
C PHE A 744 8.45 -1.99 21.45
N SER A 745 8.26 -1.62 20.20
CA SER A 745 7.85 -0.27 19.82
C SER A 745 6.40 -0.02 20.22
N GLN A 746 6.09 1.21 20.64
CA GLN A 746 4.72 1.70 20.71
C GLN A 746 4.18 1.84 19.27
N GLY A 747 2.85 1.88 19.13
CA GLY A 747 2.22 1.82 17.81
C GLY A 747 1.91 0.38 17.41
N ILE A 748 1.64 0.16 16.13
CA ILE A 748 1.19 -1.14 15.59
C ILE A 748 2.39 -1.86 14.97
N PRO A 749 2.82 -3.00 15.52
CA PRO A 749 3.87 -3.81 14.92
C PRO A 749 3.33 -4.63 13.74
N PHE A 750 4.15 -4.71 12.69
CA PHE A 750 3.87 -5.46 11.47
C PHE A 750 5.04 -6.40 11.15
N PHE A 751 4.74 -7.65 10.82
CA PHE A 751 5.70 -8.71 10.52
C PHE A 751 5.36 -9.40 9.21
N HIS A 752 6.36 -9.67 8.40
CA HIS A 752 6.21 -10.43 7.17
C HIS A 752 6.27 -11.94 7.47
N ALA A 753 5.39 -12.74 6.85
CA ALA A 753 5.35 -14.18 7.05
C ALA A 753 6.70 -14.84 6.74
N GLY A 754 7.25 -15.47 7.76
CA GLY A 754 8.55 -16.11 7.74
C GLY A 754 9.68 -15.34 8.42
N ASP A 755 9.50 -14.10 8.85
CA ASP A 755 10.52 -13.39 9.65
C ASP A 755 10.90 -14.18 10.92
N GLU A 756 9.91 -14.82 11.53
CA GLU A 756 10.03 -15.64 12.74
C GLU A 756 10.73 -17.00 12.50
N ILE A 757 10.81 -17.44 11.26
CA ILE A 757 11.45 -18.72 10.86
C ILE A 757 12.61 -18.52 9.87
N LEU A 758 13.17 -17.31 9.82
CA LEU A 758 14.33 -16.96 8.99
C LEU A 758 14.11 -17.18 7.49
N ARG A 759 12.87 -16.98 6.98
CA ARG A 759 12.52 -17.21 5.58
C ARG A 759 13.49 -16.51 4.62
N SER A 760 13.92 -17.24 3.60
CA SER A 760 14.71 -16.72 2.48
C SER A 760 13.94 -16.87 1.16
N LYS A 761 14.08 -15.89 0.29
CA LYS A 761 13.70 -15.96 -1.13
C LYS A 761 14.93 -16.02 -2.02
N SER A 762 16.02 -16.61 -1.48
CA SER A 762 17.33 -16.70 -2.17
C SER A 762 17.88 -15.34 -2.62
N LEU A 763 17.70 -14.30 -1.76
CA LEU A 763 18.12 -12.92 -2.01
C LEU A 763 17.36 -12.25 -3.19
N ASP A 764 16.15 -12.70 -3.51
CA ASP A 764 15.29 -12.04 -4.50
C ASP A 764 14.72 -10.74 -3.91
N ARG A 765 15.04 -9.63 -4.58
CA ARG A 765 14.58 -8.30 -4.14
C ARG A 765 13.19 -7.92 -4.65
N ASP A 766 12.61 -8.70 -5.56
CA ASP A 766 11.32 -8.40 -6.19
C ASP A 766 10.66 -9.68 -6.70
N SER A 767 10.10 -10.46 -5.76
CA SER A 767 9.63 -11.82 -6.00
C SER A 767 8.17 -11.91 -6.46
N TYR A 768 7.58 -10.79 -6.92
CA TYR A 768 6.14 -10.71 -7.25
C TYR A 768 5.67 -11.75 -8.27
N ASN A 769 6.55 -12.21 -9.15
CA ASN A 769 6.30 -13.18 -10.21
C ASN A 769 7.42 -14.24 -10.31
N SER A 770 8.03 -14.60 -9.16
CA SER A 770 9.16 -15.55 -9.10
C SER A 770 8.73 -16.99 -8.83
N GLY A 771 7.44 -17.27 -8.97
CA GLY A 771 6.87 -18.61 -8.81
C GLY A 771 6.91 -19.14 -7.37
N ASP A 772 6.27 -20.31 -7.18
CA ASP A 772 6.23 -21.00 -5.87
C ASP A 772 7.63 -21.41 -5.39
N TRP A 773 8.60 -21.58 -6.30
CA TRP A 773 9.95 -22.02 -5.97
C TRP A 773 10.69 -21.01 -5.08
N PHE A 774 10.73 -19.74 -5.49
CA PHE A 774 11.41 -18.69 -4.71
C PHE A 774 10.59 -18.20 -3.51
N ASN A 775 9.27 -18.34 -3.55
CA ASN A 775 8.35 -17.82 -2.53
C ASN A 775 7.91 -18.86 -1.48
N ARG A 776 8.53 -20.03 -1.46
CA ARG A 776 8.21 -21.13 -0.53
C ARG A 776 8.29 -20.68 0.94
N ILE A 777 7.33 -21.14 1.76
CA ILE A 777 7.40 -21.14 3.23
C ILE A 777 7.35 -22.60 3.69
N ASP A 778 8.26 -23.00 4.58
CA ASP A 778 8.31 -24.36 5.13
C ASP A 778 7.89 -24.36 6.61
N PHE A 779 6.61 -24.57 6.87
CA PHE A 779 6.07 -24.70 8.23
C PHE A 779 6.40 -26.03 8.91
N SER A 780 7.17 -26.93 8.29
CA SER A 780 7.78 -28.08 8.94
C SER A 780 9.08 -27.72 9.69
N TYR A 781 9.59 -26.50 9.45
CA TYR A 781 10.84 -25.95 10.02
C TYR A 781 12.10 -26.71 9.62
N ASN A 782 12.07 -27.49 8.54
CA ASN A 782 13.24 -28.25 8.07
C ASN A 782 14.16 -27.42 7.18
N SER A 783 13.61 -26.42 6.51
CA SER A 783 14.32 -25.50 5.61
C SER A 783 13.79 -24.08 5.77
N ASN A 784 14.65 -23.09 5.50
CA ASN A 784 14.25 -21.69 5.38
C ASN A 784 14.26 -21.19 3.93
N ASN A 785 14.43 -22.10 2.95
CA ASN A 785 14.51 -21.82 1.51
C ASN A 785 15.80 -21.07 1.05
N TRP A 786 16.87 -21.05 1.86
CA TRP A 786 18.16 -20.47 1.46
C TRP A 786 18.90 -21.36 0.46
N GLY A 787 19.47 -20.72 -0.60
CA GLY A 787 20.34 -21.41 -1.56
C GLY A 787 19.59 -22.30 -2.55
N ILE A 788 18.47 -21.83 -3.07
CA ILE A 788 17.65 -22.54 -4.08
C ILE A 788 17.90 -22.03 -5.51
N GLY A 789 19.05 -21.43 -5.77
CA GLY A 789 19.45 -20.82 -7.02
C GLY A 789 19.58 -19.31 -6.95
N LEU A 790 20.22 -18.71 -7.95
CA LEU A 790 20.24 -17.26 -8.10
C LEU A 790 18.82 -16.73 -8.33
N PRO A 791 18.46 -15.56 -7.76
CA PRO A 791 17.14 -14.96 -7.98
C PRO A 791 16.97 -14.49 -9.44
N PRO A 792 15.72 -14.27 -9.89
CA PRO A 792 15.43 -13.89 -11.28
C PRO A 792 16.27 -12.73 -11.80
N LYS A 793 16.79 -12.92 -13.00
CA LYS A 793 17.77 -12.03 -13.62
C LYS A 793 17.28 -10.60 -13.78
N GLU A 794 15.99 -10.41 -14.14
CA GLU A 794 15.41 -9.11 -14.51
C GLU A 794 15.70 -8.02 -13.45
N LYS A 795 15.53 -8.34 -12.17
CA LYS A 795 15.67 -7.39 -11.06
C LYS A 795 16.96 -7.57 -10.26
N ASN A 796 17.65 -8.71 -10.39
CA ASN A 796 18.73 -9.10 -9.48
C ASN A 796 20.10 -9.24 -10.14
N GLU A 797 20.23 -9.24 -11.48
CA GLU A 797 21.49 -9.53 -12.20
C GLU A 797 22.67 -8.64 -11.73
N SER A 798 22.39 -7.36 -11.49
CA SER A 798 23.42 -6.42 -11.02
C SER A 798 24.02 -6.81 -9.67
N ASN A 799 23.25 -7.53 -8.84
CA ASN A 799 23.64 -7.97 -7.51
C ASN A 799 24.19 -9.42 -7.49
N TRP A 800 24.10 -10.18 -8.58
CA TRP A 800 24.62 -11.55 -8.65
C TRP A 800 26.08 -11.71 -8.23
N PRO A 801 27.01 -10.78 -8.52
CA PRO A 801 28.37 -10.84 -8.01
C PRO A 801 28.46 -10.86 -6.48
N LEU A 802 27.50 -10.24 -5.78
CA LEU A 802 27.39 -10.23 -4.32
C LEU A 802 26.64 -11.46 -3.80
N ILE A 803 25.64 -11.92 -4.55
CA ILE A 803 24.69 -12.99 -4.17
C ILE A 803 25.35 -14.37 -4.33
N ARG A 804 25.95 -14.65 -5.50
CA ARG A 804 26.50 -15.97 -5.85
C ARG A 804 27.45 -16.55 -4.80
N PRO A 805 28.47 -15.83 -4.31
CA PRO A 805 29.38 -16.40 -3.30
C PRO A 805 28.71 -16.67 -1.97
N ARG A 806 27.63 -15.95 -1.61
CA ARG A 806 26.86 -16.19 -0.37
C ARG A 806 26.01 -17.44 -0.46
N LEU A 807 25.33 -17.65 -1.61
CA LEU A 807 24.52 -18.85 -1.84
C LEU A 807 25.38 -20.13 -1.98
N ALA A 808 26.60 -20.01 -2.53
CA ALA A 808 27.55 -21.12 -2.64
C ALA A 808 28.13 -21.54 -1.28
N ASP A 809 28.18 -20.64 -0.30
CA ASP A 809 28.76 -20.88 1.01
C ASP A 809 27.73 -21.45 1.98
N VAL A 810 27.92 -22.73 2.33
CA VAL A 810 27.03 -23.47 3.24
C VAL A 810 26.97 -22.87 4.65
N SER A 811 27.98 -22.06 5.06
CA SER A 811 28.00 -21.39 6.38
C SER A 811 26.92 -20.31 6.53
N PHE A 812 26.29 -19.88 5.45
CA PHE A 812 25.14 -18.95 5.51
C PHE A 812 23.81 -19.64 5.78
N LYS A 813 23.71 -20.96 5.53
CA LYS A 813 22.44 -21.69 5.58
C LYS A 813 22.06 -22.05 7.02
N PRO A 814 20.92 -21.54 7.54
CA PRO A 814 20.40 -21.95 8.83
C PRO A 814 20.06 -23.44 8.87
N GLN A 815 20.31 -24.05 10.03
CA GLN A 815 19.85 -25.39 10.33
C GLN A 815 18.48 -25.33 11.03
N ARG A 816 17.83 -26.49 11.16
CA ARG A 816 16.53 -26.61 11.86
C ARG A 816 16.56 -26.04 13.28
N SER A 817 17.67 -26.22 14.02
CA SER A 817 17.83 -25.66 15.36
C SER A 817 17.78 -24.14 15.40
N HIS A 818 18.38 -23.48 14.39
CA HIS A 818 18.32 -22.01 14.25
C HIS A 818 16.90 -21.52 13.96
N ILE A 819 16.17 -22.22 13.07
CA ILE A 819 14.79 -21.88 12.70
C ILE A 819 13.86 -22.00 13.91
N LEU A 820 13.98 -23.10 14.67
CA LEU A 820 13.18 -23.32 15.87
C LEU A 820 13.51 -22.29 16.97
N LEU A 821 14.79 -21.98 17.19
CA LEU A 821 15.20 -20.97 18.17
C LEU A 821 14.66 -19.57 17.77
N ALA A 822 14.71 -19.22 16.50
CA ALA A 822 14.15 -17.95 16.02
C ALA A 822 12.64 -17.85 16.27
N LEU A 823 11.90 -18.94 16.01
CA LEU A 823 10.47 -19.00 16.27
C LEU A 823 10.13 -18.89 17.77
N GLU A 824 10.86 -19.60 18.65
CA GLU A 824 10.63 -19.49 20.11
C GLU A 824 10.94 -18.07 20.61
N ASN A 825 12.03 -17.46 20.16
CA ASN A 825 12.39 -16.08 20.50
C ASN A 825 11.33 -15.08 20.05
N PHE A 826 10.75 -15.27 18.85
CA PHE A 826 9.67 -14.42 18.35
C PHE A 826 8.41 -14.56 19.20
N ILE A 827 8.05 -15.77 19.59
CA ILE A 827 6.94 -16.06 20.50
C ILE A 827 7.17 -15.40 21.87
N ASP A 828 8.36 -15.55 22.46
CA ASP A 828 8.72 -14.94 23.73
C ASP A 828 8.54 -13.41 23.70
N VAL A 829 9.02 -12.77 22.66
CA VAL A 829 8.92 -11.29 22.48
C VAL A 829 7.47 -10.83 22.36
N LEU A 830 6.63 -11.55 21.61
CA LEU A 830 5.20 -11.25 21.52
C LEU A 830 4.48 -11.46 22.86
N GLN A 831 4.74 -12.55 23.55
CA GLN A 831 4.17 -12.81 24.87
C GLN A 831 4.56 -11.74 25.89
N ILE A 832 5.82 -11.25 25.86
CA ILE A 832 6.26 -10.12 26.68
C ILE A 832 5.47 -8.85 26.31
N ARG A 833 5.33 -8.54 25.03
CA ARG A 833 4.52 -7.38 24.58
C ARG A 833 3.09 -7.43 25.14
N TYR A 834 2.48 -8.63 25.12
CA TYR A 834 1.09 -8.77 25.56
C TYR A 834 0.95 -9.00 27.07
N SER A 835 2.04 -9.24 27.80
CA SER A 835 2.03 -9.38 29.27
C SER A 835 1.69 -8.07 29.99
N SER A 836 1.88 -6.91 29.32
CA SER A 836 1.66 -5.60 29.92
C SER A 836 1.01 -4.59 28.96
N PRO A 837 0.02 -3.82 29.40
CA PRO A 837 -0.54 -2.70 28.64
C PRO A 837 0.46 -1.54 28.47
N LEU A 838 1.52 -1.46 29.25
CA LEU A 838 2.56 -0.43 29.13
C LEU A 838 3.33 -0.53 27.83
N LEU A 839 3.46 -1.72 27.25
CA LEU A 839 4.07 -1.94 25.92
C LEU A 839 3.12 -1.62 24.75
N ARG A 840 1.85 -1.22 25.06
CA ARG A 840 0.79 -0.94 24.09
C ARG A 840 -0.05 0.27 24.55
N LEU A 841 0.65 1.39 24.87
CA LEU A 841 -0.02 2.60 25.36
C LEU A 841 -0.96 3.19 24.31
N ARG A 842 -2.17 3.58 24.74
CA ARG A 842 -3.28 3.92 23.85
C ARG A 842 -3.28 5.34 23.31
N THR A 843 -2.52 6.27 23.94
CA THR A 843 -2.55 7.69 23.58
C THR A 843 -1.16 8.29 23.55
N ALA A 844 -0.98 9.32 22.71
CA ALA A 844 0.26 10.10 22.67
C ALA A 844 0.64 10.69 24.05
N ASN A 845 -0.37 11.16 24.82
CA ASN A 845 -0.14 11.68 26.16
C ASN A 845 0.38 10.61 27.13
N ALA A 846 -0.18 9.39 27.08
CA ALA A 846 0.27 8.28 27.91
C ALA A 846 1.74 7.91 27.60
N ILE A 847 2.12 7.91 26.32
CA ILE A 847 3.50 7.67 25.87
C ILE A 847 4.41 8.80 26.37
N GLN A 848 4.04 10.06 26.15
CA GLN A 848 4.85 11.22 26.59
C GLN A 848 5.07 11.26 28.10
N GLN A 849 4.08 10.83 28.89
CA GLN A 849 4.18 10.85 30.35
C GLN A 849 5.04 9.69 30.89
N ARG A 850 5.01 8.50 30.29
CA ARG A 850 5.57 7.27 30.85
C ARG A 850 6.86 6.80 30.21
N LEU A 851 7.01 7.00 28.88
CA LEU A 851 8.16 6.48 28.15
C LEU A 851 9.34 7.45 28.21
N ARG A 852 10.54 6.91 28.48
CA ARG A 852 11.80 7.66 28.50
C ARG A 852 12.90 6.86 27.83
N PHE A 853 13.80 7.56 27.12
CA PHE A 853 15.04 6.98 26.64
C PHE A 853 16.20 7.40 27.54
N HIS A 854 17.04 6.43 27.85
CA HIS A 854 18.31 6.60 28.54
C HIS A 854 19.46 6.39 27.55
N ASN A 855 20.72 6.56 27.98
CA ASN A 855 21.87 6.44 27.07
C ASN A 855 21.73 7.34 25.84
N THR A 856 21.39 8.62 26.05
CA THR A 856 21.19 9.65 25.03
C THR A 856 22.29 10.70 25.05
N GLY A 857 22.33 11.60 24.07
CA GLY A 857 23.32 12.69 23.98
C GLY A 857 24.69 12.26 23.43
N PRO A 858 25.65 13.17 23.35
CA PRO A 858 26.93 12.98 22.63
C PRO A 858 27.89 11.96 23.27
N SER A 859 27.75 11.67 24.55
CA SER A 859 28.54 10.64 25.26
C SER A 859 27.89 9.27 25.27
N SER A 860 26.72 9.11 24.65
CA SER A 860 26.03 7.84 24.63
C SER A 860 26.75 6.79 23.80
N ASN A 861 26.61 5.51 24.18
CA ASN A 861 27.01 4.38 23.35
C ASN A 861 26.01 4.25 22.17
N PRO A 862 26.42 4.48 20.92
CA PRO A 862 25.51 4.48 19.79
C PRO A 862 24.94 3.08 19.45
N GLY A 863 25.62 1.99 19.86
CA GLY A 863 25.16 0.61 19.66
C GLY A 863 24.18 0.09 20.71
N ILE A 864 23.69 0.96 21.63
CA ILE A 864 22.76 0.57 22.69
C ILE A 864 21.56 1.51 22.72
N VAL A 865 20.35 0.96 22.70
CA VAL A 865 19.11 1.67 23.00
C VAL A 865 18.59 1.21 24.36
N VAL A 866 18.20 2.16 25.21
CA VAL A 866 17.61 1.89 26.53
C VAL A 866 16.32 2.67 26.63
N MET A 867 15.20 1.95 26.72
CA MET A 867 13.85 2.51 26.83
C MET A 867 13.21 2.07 28.14
N SER A 868 12.69 2.99 28.92
CA SER A 868 11.88 2.67 30.10
C SER A 868 10.44 3.15 29.96
N ILE A 869 9.53 2.43 30.63
CA ILE A 869 8.13 2.80 30.74
C ILE A 869 7.76 2.67 32.23
N GLU A 870 7.34 3.81 32.82
CA GLU A 870 6.95 3.89 34.23
C GLU A 870 5.44 3.98 34.36
N ASP A 871 4.87 3.29 35.35
CA ASP A 871 3.43 3.32 35.64
C ASP A 871 3.14 4.01 36.98
N GLY A 872 1.91 4.52 37.12
CA GLY A 872 1.45 5.12 38.36
C GLY A 872 1.10 4.08 39.43
N HIS A 873 0.73 4.59 40.62
CA HIS A 873 0.21 3.80 41.73
C HIS A 873 -1.23 4.22 42.06
N GLU A 874 -2.09 3.25 42.31
CA GLU A 874 -3.47 3.51 42.67
C GLU A 874 -3.56 4.35 43.97
N GLY A 875 -4.40 5.37 43.98
CA GLY A 875 -4.58 6.26 45.12
C GLY A 875 -3.47 7.32 45.33
N LEU A 876 -2.39 7.30 44.56
CA LEU A 876 -1.32 8.31 44.67
C LEU A 876 -1.48 9.41 43.59
N PRO A 877 -1.10 10.65 43.88
CA PRO A 877 -1.09 11.73 42.90
C PRO A 877 -0.03 11.49 41.83
N GLY A 878 -0.33 11.83 40.57
CA GLY A 878 0.58 11.70 39.45
C GLY A 878 0.03 10.82 38.33
N LEU A 879 0.82 9.84 37.85
CA LEU A 879 0.38 8.90 36.83
C LEU A 879 -0.67 7.92 37.35
N SER A 880 -1.71 7.67 36.53
CA SER A 880 -2.68 6.61 36.82
C SER A 880 -2.02 5.23 36.66
N GLN A 881 -2.46 4.27 37.44
CA GLN A 881 -2.05 2.88 37.28
C GLN A 881 -2.76 2.28 36.06
N LEU A 882 -2.01 1.70 35.15
CA LEU A 882 -2.49 1.00 33.95
C LEU A 882 -2.25 -0.50 34.03
N ASP A 883 -1.16 -0.92 34.68
CA ASP A 883 -0.74 -2.31 34.77
C ASP A 883 -0.92 -2.84 36.20
N PRO A 884 -1.66 -3.95 36.39
CA PRO A 884 -1.83 -4.56 37.71
C PRO A 884 -0.58 -5.32 38.20
N ILE A 885 0.36 -5.67 37.31
CA ILE A 885 1.49 -6.56 37.60
C ILE A 885 2.80 -5.77 37.71
N TYR A 886 3.08 -4.89 36.75
CA TYR A 886 4.35 -4.19 36.66
C TYR A 886 4.21 -2.69 36.95
N SER A 887 5.12 -2.16 37.75
CA SER A 887 5.25 -0.73 38.01
C SER A 887 6.26 -0.07 37.06
N TYR A 888 7.18 -0.85 36.50
CA TYR A 888 8.23 -0.37 35.64
C TYR A 888 8.70 -1.45 34.66
N ILE A 889 8.92 -1.06 33.41
CA ILE A 889 9.49 -1.92 32.38
C ILE A 889 10.70 -1.20 31.77
N LEU A 890 11.81 -1.92 31.60
CA LEU A 890 13.02 -1.42 30.96
C LEU A 890 13.42 -2.37 29.82
N VAL A 891 13.49 -1.85 28.62
CA VAL A 891 13.94 -2.57 27.42
C VAL A 891 15.33 -2.08 27.05
N ILE A 892 16.29 -3.00 26.96
CA ILE A 892 17.68 -2.72 26.60
C ILE A 892 18.03 -3.52 25.35
N ILE A 893 18.43 -2.82 24.29
CA ILE A 893 18.81 -3.39 23.00
C ILE A 893 20.31 -3.21 22.84
N ASN A 894 21.05 -4.29 22.72
CA ASN A 894 22.50 -4.32 22.47
C ASN A 894 22.79 -4.89 21.07
N VAL A 895 23.17 -4.04 20.11
CA VAL A 895 23.56 -4.47 18.74
C VAL A 895 25.07 -4.70 18.61
N GLN A 896 25.83 -4.61 19.71
CA GLN A 896 27.27 -4.87 19.68
C GLN A 896 27.54 -6.38 19.60
N PRO A 897 28.62 -6.79 18.94
CA PRO A 897 29.02 -8.21 18.88
C PRO A 897 29.69 -8.70 20.18
N THR A 898 29.67 -7.87 21.23
CA THR A 898 30.27 -8.15 22.55
C THR A 898 29.30 -7.81 23.67
N ASP A 899 29.53 -8.36 24.84
CA ASP A 899 28.83 -7.96 26.06
C ASP A 899 28.93 -6.46 26.28
N SER A 900 27.84 -5.85 26.70
CA SER A 900 27.77 -4.43 27.03
C SER A 900 27.55 -4.25 28.53
N SER A 901 28.54 -3.63 29.19
CA SER A 901 28.46 -3.32 30.61
C SER A 901 28.37 -1.80 30.83
N PHE A 902 27.33 -1.34 31.53
CA PHE A 902 27.11 0.07 31.79
C PHE A 902 26.22 0.29 33.03
N THR A 903 26.24 1.53 33.54
CA THR A 903 25.50 1.91 34.75
C THR A 903 24.50 3.01 34.43
N ILE A 904 23.28 2.86 34.94
CA ILE A 904 22.23 3.92 34.90
C ILE A 904 21.92 4.32 36.35
N PRO A 905 22.59 5.34 36.89
CA PRO A 905 22.49 5.70 38.31
C PRO A 905 21.06 6.11 38.74
N THR A 906 20.27 6.64 37.83
CA THR A 906 18.87 7.04 38.07
C THR A 906 17.93 5.89 38.36
N LEU A 907 18.36 4.62 38.08
CA LEU A 907 17.57 3.41 38.34
C LEU A 907 17.84 2.79 39.71
N ARG A 908 18.70 3.37 40.53
CA ARG A 908 18.86 3.02 41.96
C ARG A 908 17.77 3.67 42.82
N PRO A 909 17.15 2.98 43.71
CA PRO A 909 17.27 1.57 44.18
C PRO A 909 16.16 0.65 43.61
N ARG A 910 15.78 0.78 42.32
CA ARG A 910 14.72 -0.06 41.76
C ARG A 910 15.05 -1.55 41.85
N ASN A 911 14.06 -2.38 42.15
CA ASN A 911 14.20 -3.83 42.23
C ASN A 911 13.86 -4.47 40.89
N LEU A 912 14.75 -4.28 39.90
CA LEU A 912 14.56 -4.82 38.55
C LEU A 912 15.05 -6.27 38.47
N GLN A 913 14.26 -7.12 37.79
CA GLN A 913 14.64 -8.49 37.46
C GLN A 913 14.39 -8.74 35.96
N LEU A 914 15.12 -9.66 35.36
CA LEU A 914 14.87 -10.08 33.98
C LEU A 914 13.43 -10.58 33.88
N HIS A 915 12.74 -10.26 32.76
CA HIS A 915 11.33 -10.64 32.57
C HIS A 915 11.15 -12.17 32.74
N PRO A 916 10.12 -12.66 33.44
CA PRO A 916 9.94 -14.11 33.70
C PRO A 916 9.96 -14.99 32.44
N ILE A 917 9.44 -14.51 31.32
CA ILE A 917 9.50 -15.21 30.03
C ILE A 917 10.96 -15.38 29.58
N GLN A 918 11.79 -14.34 29.66
CA GLN A 918 13.21 -14.44 29.27
C GLN A 918 14.03 -15.26 30.25
N MET A 919 13.69 -15.28 31.54
CA MET A 919 14.33 -16.19 32.52
C MET A 919 14.09 -17.67 32.18
N ASN A 920 12.94 -17.98 31.54
CA ASN A 920 12.55 -19.33 31.16
C ASN A 920 12.73 -19.63 29.67
N SER A 921 13.26 -18.66 28.88
CA SER A 921 13.46 -18.80 27.45
C SER A 921 14.35 -19.99 27.06
N THR A 922 14.22 -20.48 25.87
CA THR A 922 15.14 -21.42 25.24
C THR A 922 16.44 -20.75 24.77
N ASP A 923 16.51 -19.44 24.73
CA ASP A 923 17.71 -18.65 24.40
C ASP A 923 18.63 -18.53 25.63
N GLU A 924 19.62 -19.41 25.74
CA GLU A 924 20.58 -19.39 26.83
C GLU A 924 21.43 -18.12 26.89
N VAL A 925 21.56 -17.37 25.78
CA VAL A 925 22.35 -16.14 25.76
C VAL A 925 21.62 -15.02 26.54
N ILE A 926 20.31 -14.84 26.33
CA ILE A 926 19.54 -13.76 26.99
C ILE A 926 19.47 -13.96 28.51
N LYS A 927 19.50 -15.21 29.01
CA LYS A 927 19.49 -15.52 30.45
C LYS A 927 20.70 -14.97 31.20
N ASN A 928 21.80 -14.66 30.48
CA ASN A 928 23.00 -14.09 31.07
C ASN A 928 22.88 -12.56 31.30
N SER A 929 21.72 -11.95 30.97
CA SER A 929 21.46 -10.54 31.26
C SER A 929 21.34 -10.31 32.76
N THR A 930 22.12 -9.39 33.34
CA THR A 930 22.17 -9.13 34.78
C THR A 930 21.96 -7.65 35.11
N TYR A 931 21.43 -7.44 36.30
CA TYR A 931 21.30 -6.11 36.91
C TYR A 931 21.70 -6.18 38.37
N ASP A 932 22.57 -5.26 38.79
CA ASP A 932 22.94 -5.07 40.18
C ASP A 932 22.26 -3.85 40.79
N VAL A 933 21.30 -4.10 41.67
CA VAL A 933 20.50 -3.04 42.34
C VAL A 933 21.35 -2.09 43.15
N SER A 934 22.47 -2.53 43.74
CA SER A 934 23.31 -1.72 44.59
C SER A 934 24.12 -0.68 43.79
N THR A 935 24.51 -1.01 42.58
CA THR A 935 25.33 -0.17 41.72
C THR A 935 24.53 0.47 40.57
N GLY A 936 23.36 -0.09 40.21
CA GLY A 936 22.62 0.26 39.00
C GLY A 936 23.32 -0.18 37.72
N HIS A 937 24.15 -1.23 37.84
CA HIS A 937 24.96 -1.77 36.77
C HIS A 937 24.22 -2.88 35.99
N PHE A 938 24.30 -2.81 34.67
CA PHE A 938 23.76 -3.80 33.74
C PHE A 938 24.91 -4.50 32.98
N CYS A 939 24.76 -5.79 32.76
CA CYS A 939 25.52 -6.53 31.78
C CYS A 939 24.56 -7.20 30.81
N ILE A 940 24.66 -6.86 29.52
CA ILE A 940 23.74 -7.30 28.45
C ILE A 940 24.55 -8.06 27.41
N PRO A 941 24.18 -9.33 27.11
CA PRO A 941 24.86 -10.16 26.12
C PRO A 941 24.88 -9.54 24.71
N PRO A 942 25.79 -9.98 23.82
CA PRO A 942 25.89 -9.50 22.46
C PRO A 942 24.61 -9.78 21.67
N LEU A 943 24.29 -8.90 20.73
CA LEU A 943 23.21 -9.04 19.75
C LEU A 943 21.90 -9.52 20.42
N SER A 944 21.46 -8.81 21.48
CA SER A 944 20.29 -9.23 22.26
C SER A 944 19.43 -8.07 22.75
N THR A 945 18.16 -8.37 23.00
CA THR A 945 17.19 -7.46 23.61
C THR A 945 16.75 -8.00 24.95
N ALA A 946 17.17 -7.37 26.05
CA ALA A 946 16.80 -7.73 27.41
C ALA A 946 15.66 -6.85 27.92
N VAL A 947 14.69 -7.48 28.58
CA VAL A 947 13.58 -6.78 29.23
C VAL A 947 13.65 -7.03 30.73
N PHE A 948 13.79 -5.93 31.51
CA PHE A 948 13.75 -5.97 32.96
C PHE A 948 12.44 -5.37 33.45
N VAL A 949 11.90 -5.94 34.51
CA VAL A 949 10.64 -5.50 35.10
C VAL A 949 10.77 -5.32 36.62
N GLU A 950 10.01 -4.36 37.16
CA GLU A 950 9.75 -4.22 38.57
C GLU A 950 8.30 -4.64 38.84
N GLN A 951 8.13 -5.75 39.54
CA GLN A 951 6.80 -6.24 39.90
C GLN A 951 6.22 -5.39 41.04
N ARG A 952 4.91 -5.21 41.02
CA ARG A 952 4.22 -4.60 42.16
C ARG A 952 4.29 -5.55 43.34
N THR A 953 4.60 -4.99 44.53
CA THR A 953 4.45 -5.71 45.77
C THR A 953 2.94 -5.84 46.05
N SER A 954 2.45 -7.08 46.19
CA SER A 954 1.10 -7.28 46.76
C SER A 954 1.08 -6.70 48.17
N GLU A 955 0.37 -5.59 48.37
CA GLU A 955 0.04 -5.13 49.71
C GLU A 955 -0.89 -6.12 50.40
#